data_b5aaf850c6d1967df7a3dab424df9eae
#
_entry.id   b5aaf850c6d1967df7a3dab424df9eae
#
_cell.length_a   1.000
_cell.length_b   1.000
_cell.length_c   1.000
_cell.angle_alpha   90.00
_cell.angle_beta   90.00
_cell.angle_gamma   90.00
#
_symmetry.space_group_name_H-M   'P 1'
#
loop_
_entity.id
_entity.type
_entity.pdbx_description
1 polymer ?
#
loop_
_entity_poly.entity_id
_entity_poly.type
_entity_poly.pdbx_seq_one_letter_code
_entity_poly.pdbx_strand_id
1 'polypeptide(L)'
;FKEVLIDEYQDTNMVQETILRLVTNPSEAQGNLFMVGDVKQSIYRFRLAEPTLFMTKYQTFQQDGSGNGIRIDLSQNFRSRKEVLDATNFIFRQLMDKHIAEIDYDTAAELTLGANFPETNAMATELLLIDMKTEDTETEDELSPQELQKNQVESRVIAMKIREMIDNKFPIYDKKLKQNRPIQYRDIIILSRAMTSAPDMEEAMKVQDIPFYANNNSGYFETTEVATMIALMKVVDNPYQDIPLAAVLRSPIIGLNEEELGQIRMAKKKGYFYDALLTYKDITVSETANKISDFVQQLNNWRELSIRENLTSLIWQIYQETNFYEFVGGLPGGKQRQANLRALYDRANQYEKTSFRGLFRFVRFVERLEIRGDDLGTAKTLGEKEDVVRMMTIHASKGLEFPVVIVSGLSRKFNMRDIYSKTLLDKDYGFASSYRDVEKMIVYPTIMQQAIKQKKSREMIAEEMRVLYVALTRAEEKLILVATVPDFEKTSKNWLQVAKEKETILPAATRAKAKCYLDWIGNATIRHPAFKELLCEEIIQTLATEMKLQIEIKTKEMFLTNELERAESDNWLENIKEHQPVPIQSPYKDEIQRYMEYEYQNEAATEIRAKQSVTELKRQFSLQDSWSDTTLLKEFQKVSLDRPKFLQKNKLSATEIGTAMHTLMQAVSLDYKPTKEDLEQLLHTMREKDILTDVQIKAINIKQILDFFESPLGETMLQKKDLVKREVPFSYLLPVSELYEKVDLDERVLIQGVVDSMIEEEETITLIDYKTDKIEGRYADWNAAEKVMKERYHIQIKLYAEAIQAISGKKVAAAYLYFFDGQHICQINTKEGL
;
A
#
# COMPACT_ATOMS: atom_id res chain seq x y z
N PHE A 1 19.18 -2.05 33.65
CA PHE A 1 17.99 -1.19 33.44
C PHE A 1 17.30 -0.93 34.78
N LYS A 2 16.73 0.26 34.95
CA LYS A 2 15.95 0.60 36.17
C LYS A 2 14.57 -0.04 36.13
N GLU A 3 13.95 -0.05 34.95
CA GLU A 3 12.63 -0.62 34.70
C GLU A 3 12.63 -1.36 33.36
N VAL A 4 11.91 -2.46 33.28
CA VAL A 4 11.64 -3.26 32.08
C VAL A 4 10.14 -3.41 31.99
N LEU A 5 9.54 -2.78 30.99
CA LEU A 5 8.09 -2.77 30.76
C LEU A 5 7.80 -3.62 29.53
N ILE A 6 6.88 -4.58 29.66
CA ILE A 6 6.52 -5.51 28.59
C ILE A 6 5.01 -5.52 28.43
N ASP A 7 4.57 -5.25 27.22
CA ASP A 7 3.18 -5.41 26.82
C ASP A 7 2.98 -6.73 26.08
N GLU A 8 1.75 -7.25 26.07
CA GLU A 8 1.37 -8.50 25.38
C GLU A 8 2.30 -9.69 25.75
N TYR A 9 2.66 -9.80 27.05
CA TYR A 9 3.65 -10.80 27.50
C TYR A 9 3.25 -12.25 27.19
N GLN A 10 1.96 -12.56 27.04
CA GLN A 10 1.46 -13.89 26.64
C GLN A 10 1.93 -14.36 25.26
N ASP A 11 2.46 -13.46 24.43
CA ASP A 11 2.99 -13.80 23.11
C ASP A 11 4.52 -13.99 23.10
N THR A 12 5.15 -13.94 24.26
CA THR A 12 6.60 -14.09 24.41
C THR A 12 7.03 -15.55 24.13
N ASN A 13 8.10 -15.73 23.36
CA ASN A 13 8.72 -17.03 23.15
C ASN A 13 9.93 -17.24 24.09
N MET A 14 10.46 -18.49 24.14
CA MET A 14 11.58 -18.86 25.04
C MET A 14 12.85 -18.04 24.80
N VAL A 15 13.13 -17.63 23.55
CA VAL A 15 14.31 -16.81 23.24
C VAL A 15 14.13 -15.41 23.80
N GLN A 16 12.97 -14.80 23.60
CA GLN A 16 12.62 -13.49 24.14
C GLN A 16 12.65 -13.53 25.67
N GLU A 17 12.07 -14.56 26.31
CA GLU A 17 12.11 -14.73 27.77
C GLU A 17 13.56 -14.83 28.28
N THR A 18 14.45 -15.53 27.56
CA THR A 18 15.87 -15.62 27.93
C THR A 18 16.53 -14.24 27.87
N ILE A 19 16.26 -13.45 26.83
CA ILE A 19 16.78 -12.08 26.72
C ILE A 19 16.26 -11.22 27.87
N LEU A 20 14.96 -11.33 28.17
CA LEU A 20 14.33 -10.58 29.25
C LEU A 20 14.96 -10.90 30.60
N ARG A 21 15.24 -12.17 30.89
CA ARG A 21 15.93 -12.59 32.11
C ARG A 21 17.34 -11.99 32.25
N LEU A 22 18.03 -11.73 31.14
CA LEU A 22 19.36 -11.11 31.18
C LEU A 22 19.32 -9.63 31.52
N VAL A 23 18.20 -8.94 31.23
CA VAL A 23 18.04 -7.49 31.48
C VAL A 23 17.24 -7.19 32.75
N THR A 24 16.58 -8.19 33.31
CA THR A 24 15.84 -8.07 34.58
C THR A 24 16.74 -8.41 35.76
N ASN A 25 16.46 -7.81 36.91
CA ASN A 25 17.20 -8.05 38.15
C ASN A 25 16.28 -8.71 39.21
N PRO A 26 16.22 -10.04 39.25
CA PRO A 26 15.35 -10.75 40.17
C PRO A 26 15.85 -10.73 41.66
N SER A 27 17.07 -10.27 41.91
CA SER A 27 17.74 -10.33 43.23
C SER A 27 17.48 -9.08 44.09
N GLU A 28 16.88 -8.03 43.56
CA GLU A 28 16.49 -6.85 44.32
C GLU A 28 15.12 -7.05 44.98
N ALA A 29 14.99 -6.60 46.23
CA ALA A 29 13.72 -6.65 46.99
C ALA A 29 12.55 -5.93 46.28
N GLN A 30 12.85 -5.08 45.32
CA GLN A 30 11.96 -4.45 44.39
C GLN A 30 12.42 -4.82 42.97
N GLY A 31 11.86 -5.87 42.38
CA GLY A 31 12.17 -6.26 40.99
C GLY A 31 11.88 -5.12 40.01
N ASN A 32 12.57 -5.13 38.87
CA ASN A 32 12.46 -4.09 37.84
C ASN A 32 11.59 -4.50 36.65
N LEU A 33 10.83 -5.58 36.73
CA LEU A 33 10.01 -6.13 35.66
C LEU A 33 8.52 -5.84 35.87
N PHE A 34 7.90 -5.17 34.91
CA PHE A 34 6.45 -4.96 34.84
C PHE A 34 5.92 -5.56 33.55
N MET A 35 4.91 -6.41 33.63
CA MET A 35 4.35 -7.15 32.52
C MET A 35 2.84 -6.94 32.44
N VAL A 36 2.33 -6.74 31.25
CA VAL A 36 0.89 -6.71 30.98
C VAL A 36 0.56 -7.79 29.93
N GLY A 37 -0.55 -8.48 30.14
CA GLY A 37 -1.00 -9.48 29.18
C GLY A 37 -2.33 -10.12 29.55
N ASP A 38 -2.90 -10.82 28.60
CA ASP A 38 -4.10 -11.64 28.76
C ASP A 38 -3.90 -12.98 28.05
N VAL A 39 -3.74 -14.05 28.81
CA VAL A 39 -3.49 -15.38 28.28
C VAL A 39 -4.62 -15.88 27.37
N LYS A 40 -5.87 -15.39 27.54
CA LYS A 40 -7.00 -15.69 26.66
C LYS A 40 -6.79 -15.11 25.23
N GLN A 41 -5.84 -14.17 25.08
CA GLN A 41 -5.48 -13.56 23.79
C GLN A 41 -4.15 -14.06 23.23
N SER A 42 -3.56 -15.15 23.78
CA SER A 42 -2.37 -15.77 23.22
C SER A 42 -2.70 -16.58 21.97
N ILE A 43 -2.41 -16.02 20.80
CA ILE A 43 -2.77 -16.57 19.48
C ILE A 43 -1.58 -16.67 18.51
N TYR A 44 -0.34 -16.60 19.01
CA TYR A 44 0.88 -16.66 18.21
C TYR A 44 1.73 -17.91 18.49
N ARG A 45 1.14 -19.03 18.86
CA ARG A 45 1.84 -20.30 19.07
C ARG A 45 2.56 -20.78 17.80
N PHE A 46 2.00 -20.51 16.61
CA PHE A 46 2.66 -20.76 15.34
C PHE A 46 3.96 -19.95 15.14
N ARG A 47 4.17 -18.87 15.90
CA ARG A 47 5.44 -18.12 16.02
C ARG A 47 6.27 -18.51 17.23
N LEU A 48 5.99 -19.70 17.79
CA LEU A 48 6.66 -20.24 18.97
C LEU A 48 6.37 -19.46 20.26
N ALA A 49 5.31 -18.66 20.33
CA ALA A 49 4.84 -18.08 21.59
C ALA A 49 4.51 -19.20 22.58
N GLU A 50 4.87 -18.99 23.84
CA GLU A 50 4.76 -19.98 24.90
C GLU A 50 3.85 -19.48 26.03
N PRO A 51 2.52 -19.74 25.96
CA PRO A 51 1.56 -19.26 26.97
C PRO A 51 1.87 -19.75 28.40
N THR A 52 2.57 -20.87 28.54
CA THR A 52 2.96 -21.43 29.85
C THR A 52 3.88 -20.51 30.63
N LEU A 53 4.67 -19.66 29.96
CA LEU A 53 5.50 -18.65 30.60
C LEU A 53 4.64 -17.65 31.40
N PHE A 54 3.60 -17.15 30.80
CA PHE A 54 2.64 -16.25 31.45
C PHE A 54 1.86 -16.97 32.55
N MET A 55 1.35 -18.17 32.26
CA MET A 55 0.58 -18.99 33.23
C MET A 55 1.38 -19.30 34.47
N THR A 56 2.67 -19.61 34.33
CA THR A 56 3.54 -19.88 35.49
C THR A 56 3.65 -18.65 36.39
N LYS A 57 3.83 -17.45 35.80
CA LYS A 57 3.89 -16.20 36.56
C LYS A 57 2.52 -15.86 37.18
N TYR A 58 1.43 -16.03 36.44
CA TYR A 58 0.06 -15.81 36.91
C TYR A 58 -0.28 -16.68 38.13
N GLN A 59 0.23 -17.93 38.19
CA GLN A 59 0.01 -18.85 39.31
C GLN A 59 0.95 -18.61 40.51
N THR A 60 2.15 -18.10 40.24
CA THR A 60 3.18 -17.91 41.28
C THR A 60 3.15 -16.53 41.93
N PHE A 61 2.66 -15.50 41.18
CA PHE A 61 2.53 -14.16 41.72
C PHE A 61 1.23 -14.03 42.53
N GLN A 62 1.30 -13.39 43.68
CA GLN A 62 0.17 -13.22 44.59
C GLN A 62 -0.33 -11.76 44.58
N GLN A 63 -1.62 -11.57 44.84
CA GLN A 63 -2.22 -10.21 44.90
C GLN A 63 -1.70 -9.43 46.12
N ASP A 64 -1.37 -10.12 47.21
CA ASP A 64 -0.88 -9.53 48.47
C ASP A 64 0.65 -9.29 48.47
N GLY A 65 1.34 -9.65 47.36
CA GLY A 65 2.79 -9.52 47.27
C GLY A 65 3.60 -10.54 48.05
N SER A 66 2.96 -11.57 48.64
CA SER A 66 3.64 -12.64 49.42
C SER A 66 4.44 -13.62 48.54
N GLY A 67 4.28 -13.58 47.22
CA GLY A 67 5.00 -14.44 46.27
C GLY A 67 6.22 -13.76 45.62
N ASN A 68 6.69 -14.35 44.52
CA ASN A 68 7.84 -13.85 43.73
C ASN A 68 7.51 -12.59 42.93
N GLY A 69 6.31 -12.02 43.07
CA GLY A 69 5.83 -10.83 42.38
C GLY A 69 4.40 -10.51 42.76
N ILE A 70 3.95 -9.30 42.37
CA ILE A 70 2.60 -8.80 42.63
C ILE A 70 1.75 -9.03 41.39
N ARG A 71 0.58 -9.65 41.55
CA ARG A 71 -0.42 -9.82 40.50
C ARG A 71 -1.55 -8.81 40.67
N ILE A 72 -1.87 -8.08 39.61
CA ILE A 72 -2.99 -7.14 39.55
C ILE A 72 -3.94 -7.62 38.47
N ASP A 73 -5.14 -8.00 38.82
CA ASP A 73 -6.17 -8.47 37.89
C ASP A 73 -7.04 -7.28 37.44
N LEU A 74 -7.12 -7.04 36.11
CA LEU A 74 -7.95 -6.01 35.51
C LEU A 74 -9.14 -6.69 34.80
N SER A 75 -10.33 -6.65 35.42
CA SER A 75 -11.53 -7.29 34.88
C SER A 75 -12.44 -6.36 34.11
N GLN A 76 -12.34 -5.05 34.32
CA GLN A 76 -13.22 -4.07 33.65
C GLN A 76 -12.84 -3.84 32.21
N ASN A 77 -13.84 -3.99 31.31
CA ASN A 77 -13.72 -3.71 29.90
C ASN A 77 -14.34 -2.35 29.56
N PHE A 78 -13.53 -1.40 29.13
CA PHE A 78 -13.94 -0.04 28.72
C PHE A 78 -14.14 0.10 27.21
N ARG A 79 -13.96 -1.00 26.46
CA ARG A 79 -14.09 -1.03 25.01
C ARG A 79 -15.51 -1.27 24.55
N SER A 80 -16.10 -2.35 25.04
CA SER A 80 -17.28 -2.97 24.47
C SER A 80 -18.54 -2.68 25.26
N ARG A 81 -19.66 -2.68 24.57
CA ARG A 81 -21.00 -2.61 25.09
C ARG A 81 -21.38 -3.89 25.85
N LYS A 82 -22.33 -3.79 26.78
CA LYS A 82 -22.77 -4.91 27.62
C LYS A 82 -23.20 -6.14 26.80
N GLU A 83 -23.93 -5.94 25.72
CA GLU A 83 -24.44 -7.03 24.88
C GLU A 83 -23.30 -7.88 24.24
N VAL A 84 -22.19 -7.26 23.88
CA VAL A 84 -21.00 -7.97 23.38
C VAL A 84 -20.30 -8.74 24.48
N LEU A 85 -20.17 -8.15 25.66
CA LEU A 85 -19.54 -8.79 26.82
C LEU A 85 -20.36 -9.99 27.30
N ASP A 86 -21.69 -9.84 27.42
CA ASP A 86 -22.59 -10.91 27.82
C ASP A 86 -22.56 -12.08 26.85
N ALA A 87 -22.50 -11.81 25.53
CA ALA A 87 -22.38 -12.86 24.51
C ALA A 87 -21.05 -13.60 24.63
N THR A 88 -19.95 -12.87 24.81
CA THR A 88 -18.62 -13.46 24.99
C THR A 88 -18.58 -14.31 26.25
N ASN A 89 -19.02 -13.76 27.38
CA ASN A 89 -19.08 -14.48 28.65
C ASN A 89 -19.97 -15.73 28.57
N PHE A 90 -21.16 -15.63 27.96
CA PHE A 90 -22.06 -16.76 27.80
C PHE A 90 -21.43 -17.92 27.03
N ILE A 91 -20.73 -17.62 25.95
CA ILE A 91 -20.07 -18.63 25.12
C ILE A 91 -18.87 -19.23 25.88
N PHE A 92 -17.98 -18.42 26.44
CA PHE A 92 -16.70 -18.90 27.00
C PHE A 92 -16.84 -19.54 28.40
N ARG A 93 -17.86 -19.20 29.19
CA ARG A 93 -18.20 -19.98 30.41
C ARG A 93 -18.48 -21.46 30.09
N GLN A 94 -18.96 -21.75 28.89
CA GLN A 94 -19.29 -23.09 28.45
C GLN A 94 -18.12 -23.82 27.76
N LEU A 95 -17.14 -23.07 27.25
CA LEU A 95 -16.07 -23.60 26.42
C LEU A 95 -14.73 -23.75 27.13
N MET A 96 -14.30 -22.77 27.94
CA MET A 96 -12.94 -22.70 28.48
C MET A 96 -12.81 -23.32 29.86
N ASP A 97 -11.95 -24.32 29.98
CA ASP A 97 -11.43 -24.86 31.22
C ASP A 97 -9.97 -25.30 31.06
N LYS A 98 -9.28 -25.58 32.15
CA LYS A 98 -7.89 -26.06 32.15
C LYS A 98 -7.66 -27.31 31.29
N HIS A 99 -8.68 -28.17 31.15
CA HIS A 99 -8.53 -29.46 30.47
C HIS A 99 -8.43 -29.33 28.96
N ILE A 100 -9.17 -28.38 28.39
CA ILE A 100 -9.24 -28.20 26.93
C ILE A 100 -8.59 -26.88 26.48
N ALA A 101 -8.86 -25.75 27.16
CA ALA A 101 -8.37 -24.43 26.79
C ALA A 101 -7.06 -24.05 27.49
N GLU A 102 -6.51 -24.89 28.37
CA GLU A 102 -5.36 -24.64 29.24
C GLU A 102 -5.61 -23.54 30.29
N ILE A 103 -6.80 -22.93 30.33
CA ILE A 103 -7.18 -21.82 31.19
C ILE A 103 -8.62 -22.03 31.65
N ASP A 104 -8.90 -21.67 32.91
CA ASP A 104 -10.26 -21.58 33.42
C ASP A 104 -10.88 -20.23 33.10
N TYR A 105 -12.16 -20.24 32.72
CA TYR A 105 -12.96 -19.04 32.52
C TYR A 105 -13.88 -18.84 33.71
N ASP A 106 -13.29 -18.43 34.83
CA ASP A 106 -13.99 -18.19 36.08
C ASP A 106 -14.46 -16.73 36.23
N THR A 107 -15.05 -16.38 37.33
CA THR A 107 -15.54 -15.02 37.60
C THR A 107 -14.46 -13.95 37.56
N ALA A 108 -13.19 -14.31 37.78
CA ALA A 108 -12.07 -13.39 37.69
C ALA A 108 -11.64 -13.19 36.22
N ALA A 109 -11.85 -14.19 35.36
CA ALA A 109 -11.54 -14.17 33.95
C ALA A 109 -12.66 -13.54 33.11
N GLU A 110 -13.87 -13.39 33.68
CA GLU A 110 -15.02 -12.80 32.97
C GLU A 110 -14.82 -11.30 32.68
N LEU A 111 -15.40 -10.89 31.57
CA LEU A 111 -15.40 -9.48 31.17
C LEU A 111 -16.51 -8.73 31.89
N THR A 112 -16.15 -7.72 32.65
CA THR A 112 -17.11 -6.85 33.39
C THR A 112 -17.21 -5.50 32.68
N LEU A 113 -18.43 -4.93 32.66
CA LEU A 113 -18.71 -3.65 32.02
C LEU A 113 -18.00 -2.50 32.73
N GLY A 114 -17.14 -1.76 32.02
CA GLY A 114 -16.51 -0.53 32.49
C GLY A 114 -16.91 0.69 31.64
N ALA A 115 -17.41 0.48 30.43
CA ALA A 115 -17.79 1.52 29.49
C ALA A 115 -19.22 2.00 29.66
N ASN A 116 -19.47 3.29 29.43
CA ASN A 116 -20.82 3.87 29.46
C ASN A 116 -21.34 4.04 28.02
N PHE A 117 -22.26 3.17 27.64
CA PHE A 117 -23.02 3.29 26.40
C PHE A 117 -24.50 3.55 26.69
N PRO A 118 -25.23 4.32 25.87
CA PRO A 118 -26.65 4.50 26.03
C PRO A 118 -27.41 3.18 25.80
N GLU A 119 -28.43 2.90 26.54
CA GLU A 119 -29.25 1.71 26.37
C GLU A 119 -29.96 1.70 25.01
N THR A 120 -29.98 0.55 24.36
CA THR A 120 -30.68 0.33 23.08
C THR A 120 -30.98 -1.16 22.91
N ASN A 121 -32.05 -1.47 22.20
CA ASN A 121 -32.44 -2.85 21.90
C ASN A 121 -31.84 -3.34 20.56
N ALA A 122 -31.22 -2.47 19.77
CA ALA A 122 -30.69 -2.81 18.44
C ALA A 122 -29.38 -3.59 18.47
N MET A 123 -28.68 -3.67 19.60
CA MET A 123 -27.32 -4.20 19.71
C MET A 123 -27.24 -5.66 20.16
N ALA A 124 -28.34 -6.42 20.09
CA ALA A 124 -28.30 -7.87 20.34
C ALA A 124 -27.26 -8.54 19.43
N THR A 125 -26.53 -9.54 19.94
CA THR A 125 -25.66 -10.38 19.12
C THR A 125 -26.49 -11.15 18.11
N GLU A 126 -26.10 -11.14 16.85
CA GLU A 126 -26.81 -11.86 15.79
C GLU A 126 -26.05 -13.14 15.41
N LEU A 127 -26.78 -14.24 15.30
CA LEU A 127 -26.30 -15.48 14.71
C LEU A 127 -27.05 -15.74 13.40
N LEU A 128 -26.35 -15.55 12.29
CA LEU A 128 -26.87 -15.71 10.94
C LEU A 128 -26.45 -17.08 10.39
N LEU A 129 -27.41 -17.96 10.26
CA LEU A 129 -27.22 -19.32 9.75
C LEU A 129 -27.76 -19.41 8.33
N ILE A 130 -26.94 -19.90 7.42
CA ILE A 130 -27.29 -20.06 6.01
C ILE A 130 -27.47 -21.56 5.74
N ASP A 131 -28.71 -22.00 5.53
CA ASP A 131 -29.03 -23.38 5.19
C ASP A 131 -28.79 -23.63 3.70
N MET A 132 -27.86 -24.55 3.43
CA MET A 132 -27.45 -24.92 2.06
C MET A 132 -28.25 -26.11 1.51
N LYS A 133 -29.27 -26.59 2.27
CA LYS A 133 -30.11 -27.73 1.83
C LYS A 133 -30.82 -27.36 0.53
N THR A 134 -30.65 -28.20 -0.49
CA THR A 134 -31.43 -28.19 -1.75
C THR A 134 -32.33 -29.40 -1.76
N GLU A 135 -33.56 -29.28 -2.26
CA GLU A 135 -34.51 -30.41 -2.34
C GLU A 135 -34.06 -31.53 -3.29
N ASP A 136 -33.10 -31.24 -4.22
CA ASP A 136 -32.56 -32.22 -5.17
C ASP A 136 -31.03 -32.24 -5.07
N THR A 137 -30.47 -33.26 -4.44
CA THR A 137 -29.30 -34.06 -4.88
C THR A 137 -28.72 -34.92 -3.76
N GLU A 138 -28.99 -36.22 -3.85
CA GLU A 138 -28.16 -37.29 -3.28
C GLU A 138 -26.98 -37.55 -4.22
N THR A 139 -25.89 -36.77 -4.11
CA THR A 139 -24.57 -37.17 -4.65
C THR A 139 -23.51 -36.58 -3.76
N GLU A 140 -23.01 -37.43 -2.87
CA GLU A 140 -21.74 -37.23 -2.17
C GLU A 140 -20.60 -37.50 -3.15
N ASP A 141 -20.09 -36.47 -3.83
CA ASP A 141 -18.76 -36.54 -4.46
C ASP A 141 -17.98 -35.26 -4.29
N GLU A 142 -16.90 -35.45 -3.59
CA GLU A 142 -15.63 -34.77 -3.39
C GLU A 142 -15.39 -33.30 -3.83
N LEU A 143 -15.07 -32.44 -2.80
CA LEU A 143 -13.96 -31.47 -2.75
C LEU A 143 -13.68 -30.61 -3.98
N SER A 144 -14.46 -29.63 -4.31
CA SER A 144 -14.07 -28.26 -4.64
C SER A 144 -15.20 -27.34 -5.12
N PRO A 145 -16.23 -27.81 -5.88
CA PRO A 145 -17.34 -26.92 -6.27
C PRO A 145 -18.23 -26.51 -5.11
N GLN A 146 -18.39 -27.36 -4.11
CA GLN A 146 -19.28 -27.10 -2.97
C GLN A 146 -18.71 -26.09 -1.95
N GLU A 147 -17.39 -26.05 -1.75
CA GLU A 147 -16.77 -25.04 -0.86
C GLU A 147 -16.75 -23.65 -1.51
N LEU A 148 -16.52 -23.58 -2.81
CA LEU A 148 -16.63 -22.34 -3.58
C LEU A 148 -18.05 -21.77 -3.51
N GLN A 149 -19.08 -22.59 -3.69
CA GLN A 149 -20.47 -22.18 -3.56
C GLN A 149 -20.81 -21.67 -2.14
N LYS A 150 -20.31 -22.32 -1.09
CA LYS A 150 -20.52 -21.87 0.31
C LYS A 150 -19.94 -20.49 0.56
N ASN A 151 -18.71 -20.24 0.14
CA ASN A 151 -18.05 -18.94 0.34
C ASN A 151 -18.78 -17.85 -0.43
N GLN A 152 -19.23 -18.10 -1.65
CA GLN A 152 -19.97 -17.14 -2.47
C GLN A 152 -21.32 -16.77 -1.82
N VAL A 153 -22.09 -17.77 -1.37
CA VAL A 153 -23.39 -17.53 -0.73
C VAL A 153 -23.21 -16.77 0.59
N GLU A 154 -22.23 -17.15 1.41
CA GLU A 154 -21.93 -16.47 2.66
C GLU A 154 -21.53 -15.01 2.41
N SER A 155 -20.68 -14.77 1.40
CA SER A 155 -20.24 -13.43 1.03
C SER A 155 -21.39 -12.54 0.57
N ARG A 156 -22.32 -13.07 -0.23
CA ARG A 156 -23.52 -12.36 -0.67
C ARG A 156 -24.43 -11.98 0.51
N VAL A 157 -24.65 -12.93 1.43
CA VAL A 157 -25.47 -12.67 2.62
C VAL A 157 -24.86 -11.55 3.50
N ILE A 158 -23.54 -11.58 3.67
CA ILE A 158 -22.82 -10.54 4.41
C ILE A 158 -22.96 -9.18 3.71
N ALA A 159 -22.77 -9.14 2.39
CA ALA A 159 -22.91 -7.89 1.62
C ALA A 159 -24.33 -7.32 1.71
N MET A 160 -25.36 -8.16 1.60
CA MET A 160 -26.77 -7.74 1.77
C MET A 160 -27.02 -7.23 3.20
N LYS A 161 -26.48 -7.88 4.22
CA LYS A 161 -26.63 -7.44 5.63
C LYS A 161 -25.98 -6.06 5.86
N ILE A 162 -24.81 -5.85 5.28
CA ILE A 162 -24.12 -4.55 5.33
C ILE A 162 -24.96 -3.47 4.63
N ARG A 163 -25.48 -3.79 3.45
CA ARG A 163 -26.33 -2.86 2.71
C ARG A 163 -27.58 -2.49 3.50
N GLU A 164 -28.25 -3.49 4.07
CA GLU A 164 -29.40 -3.29 4.96
C GLU A 164 -29.09 -2.34 6.12
N MET A 165 -27.94 -2.53 6.79
CA MET A 165 -27.52 -1.67 7.90
C MET A 165 -27.26 -0.23 7.47
N ILE A 166 -26.66 -0.03 6.31
CA ILE A 166 -26.38 1.31 5.75
C ILE A 166 -27.68 2.00 5.35
N ASP A 167 -28.58 1.32 4.62
CA ASP A 167 -29.85 1.87 4.14
C ASP A 167 -30.78 2.23 5.30
N ASN A 168 -30.82 1.40 6.34
CA ASN A 168 -31.58 1.64 7.57
C ASN A 168 -30.91 2.65 8.50
N LYS A 169 -29.75 3.23 8.14
CA LYS A 169 -28.98 4.16 8.96
C LYS A 169 -28.76 3.66 10.38
N PHE A 170 -28.29 2.41 10.49
CA PHE A 170 -28.10 1.75 11.79
C PHE A 170 -27.35 2.67 12.77
N PRO A 171 -27.86 2.88 14.01
CA PRO A 171 -27.27 3.84 14.93
C PRO A 171 -25.99 3.30 15.58
N ILE A 172 -24.90 4.06 15.50
CA ILE A 172 -23.62 3.81 16.18
C ILE A 172 -23.34 4.96 17.15
N TYR A 173 -22.86 4.65 18.35
CA TYR A 173 -22.51 5.65 19.34
C TYR A 173 -21.12 6.24 19.11
N ASP A 174 -21.07 7.53 18.83
CA ASP A 174 -19.81 8.25 18.72
C ASP A 174 -19.32 8.67 20.13
N LYS A 175 -18.25 8.02 20.62
CA LYS A 175 -17.66 8.30 21.94
C LYS A 175 -17.13 9.73 22.06
N LYS A 176 -16.71 10.38 20.95
CA LYS A 176 -16.19 11.75 20.94
C LYS A 176 -17.32 12.78 20.98
N LEU A 177 -18.34 12.57 20.17
CA LEU A 177 -19.50 13.45 20.10
C LEU A 177 -20.54 13.15 21.19
N LYS A 178 -20.43 12.01 21.88
CA LYS A 178 -21.37 11.51 22.91
C LYS A 178 -22.83 11.45 22.41
N GLN A 179 -23.01 11.09 21.13
CA GLN A 179 -24.33 10.97 20.50
C GLN A 179 -24.34 9.83 19.48
N ASN A 180 -25.55 9.34 19.16
CA ASN A 180 -25.70 8.36 18.09
C ASN A 180 -25.56 9.04 16.72
N ARG A 181 -24.85 8.40 15.81
CA ARG A 181 -24.76 8.76 14.38
C ARG A 181 -25.13 7.56 13.50
N PRO A 182 -25.50 7.78 12.24
CA PRO A 182 -25.63 6.70 11.27
C PRO A 182 -24.31 5.96 11.09
N ILE A 183 -24.40 4.65 10.86
CA ILE A 183 -23.27 3.80 10.52
C ILE A 183 -22.61 4.24 9.21
N GLN A 184 -21.29 4.09 9.11
CA GLN A 184 -20.50 4.31 7.91
C GLN A 184 -19.76 3.01 7.55
N TYR A 185 -19.31 2.86 6.31
CA TYR A 185 -18.61 1.65 5.88
C TYR A 185 -17.36 1.36 6.71
N ARG A 186 -16.63 2.40 7.12
CA ARG A 186 -15.43 2.27 7.98
C ARG A 186 -15.69 1.72 9.39
N ASP A 187 -16.94 1.75 9.84
CA ASP A 187 -17.33 1.22 11.15
C ASP A 187 -17.46 -0.30 11.14
N ILE A 188 -17.50 -0.92 9.96
CA ILE A 188 -17.75 -2.34 9.76
C ILE A 188 -16.46 -3.05 9.40
N ILE A 189 -16.17 -4.12 10.15
CA ILE A 189 -15.07 -5.05 9.84
C ILE A 189 -15.60 -6.46 9.67
N ILE A 190 -15.03 -7.17 8.69
CA ILE A 190 -15.24 -8.60 8.50
C ILE A 190 -13.99 -9.32 8.97
N LEU A 191 -14.14 -10.17 9.98
CA LEU A 191 -13.07 -11.00 10.51
C LEU A 191 -13.21 -12.44 10.02
N SER A 192 -12.14 -12.99 9.49
CA SER A 192 -12.07 -14.39 9.05
C SER A 192 -10.82 -15.08 9.59
N ARG A 193 -10.84 -16.40 9.74
CA ARG A 193 -9.66 -17.17 10.15
C ARG A 193 -8.56 -17.15 9.08
N ALA A 194 -8.93 -17.07 7.80
CA ALA A 194 -8.03 -16.96 6.65
C ALA A 194 -8.71 -16.19 5.51
N MET A 195 -7.90 -15.59 4.64
CA MET A 195 -8.36 -14.70 3.57
C MET A 195 -8.80 -15.42 2.28
N THR A 196 -9.03 -16.73 2.30
CA THR A 196 -9.38 -17.50 1.08
C THR A 196 -10.72 -17.12 0.46
N SER A 197 -11.66 -16.57 1.25
CA SER A 197 -12.95 -16.06 0.77
C SER A 197 -12.90 -14.57 0.38
N ALA A 198 -11.74 -13.92 0.44
CA ALA A 198 -11.66 -12.50 0.11
C ALA A 198 -12.04 -12.17 -1.34
N PRO A 199 -11.69 -12.97 -2.36
CA PRO A 199 -12.15 -12.73 -3.73
C PRO A 199 -13.68 -12.81 -3.87
N ASP A 200 -14.33 -13.83 -3.28
CA ASP A 200 -15.78 -13.98 -3.30
C ASP A 200 -16.47 -12.83 -2.56
N MET A 201 -15.85 -12.37 -1.46
CA MET A 201 -16.35 -11.21 -0.71
C MET A 201 -16.23 -9.92 -1.51
N GLU A 202 -15.11 -9.71 -2.20
CA GLU A 202 -14.91 -8.53 -3.05
C GLU A 202 -15.95 -8.49 -4.19
N GLU A 203 -16.23 -9.61 -4.81
CA GLU A 203 -17.26 -9.72 -5.85
C GLU A 203 -18.65 -9.40 -5.29
N ALA A 204 -19.01 -10.00 -4.15
CA ALA A 204 -20.29 -9.75 -3.49
C ALA A 204 -20.48 -8.28 -3.09
N MET A 205 -19.41 -7.62 -2.60
CA MET A 205 -19.43 -6.19 -2.25
C MET A 205 -19.60 -5.32 -3.48
N LYS A 206 -18.94 -5.65 -4.60
CA LYS A 206 -19.12 -4.93 -5.87
C LYS A 206 -20.55 -4.98 -6.38
N VAL A 207 -21.19 -6.14 -6.28
CA VAL A 207 -22.60 -6.31 -6.71
C VAL A 207 -23.55 -5.41 -5.91
N GLN A 208 -23.19 -5.07 -4.67
CA GLN A 208 -23.99 -4.20 -3.79
C GLN A 208 -23.49 -2.73 -3.75
N ASP A 209 -22.54 -2.35 -4.62
CA ASP A 209 -21.89 -1.03 -4.62
C ASP A 209 -21.33 -0.64 -3.24
N ILE A 210 -20.75 -1.61 -2.52
CA ILE A 210 -20.13 -1.39 -1.22
C ILE A 210 -18.62 -1.21 -1.41
N PRO A 211 -18.03 -0.09 -0.99
CA PRO A 211 -16.58 0.11 -1.04
C PRO A 211 -15.92 -0.86 -0.07
N PHE A 212 -15.01 -1.68 -0.59
CA PHE A 212 -14.43 -2.80 0.13
C PHE A 212 -12.91 -2.80 0.07
N TYR A 213 -12.29 -3.15 1.18
CA TYR A 213 -10.85 -3.29 1.33
C TYR A 213 -10.50 -4.60 2.04
N ALA A 214 -9.80 -5.48 1.36
CA ALA A 214 -9.21 -6.68 1.94
C ALA A 214 -7.70 -6.56 2.01
N ASN A 215 -7.11 -6.81 3.20
CA ASN A 215 -5.66 -6.90 3.35
C ASN A 215 -5.18 -8.28 2.86
N ASN A 216 -5.28 -8.49 1.54
CA ASN A 216 -4.79 -9.72 0.91
C ASN A 216 -3.39 -9.45 0.36
N ASN A 217 -2.37 -10.03 1.01
CA ASN A 217 -0.98 -9.89 0.59
C ASN A 217 -0.56 -10.92 -0.46
N SER A 218 -1.50 -11.69 -1.02
CA SER A 218 -1.21 -12.73 -2.00
C SER A 218 -1.82 -12.40 -3.37
N GLY A 219 -1.17 -12.85 -4.44
CA GLY A 219 -1.72 -12.83 -5.79
C GLY A 219 -1.41 -11.58 -6.61
N TYR A 220 -0.50 -10.67 -6.19
CA TYR A 220 -0.16 -9.50 -6.99
C TYR A 220 0.41 -9.87 -8.36
N PHE A 221 1.36 -10.78 -8.41
CA PHE A 221 1.97 -11.24 -9.67
C PHE A 221 1.03 -12.14 -10.48
N GLU A 222 -0.02 -12.69 -9.85
CA GLU A 222 -1.04 -13.50 -10.50
C GLU A 222 -2.18 -12.66 -11.11
N THR A 223 -2.27 -11.37 -10.78
CA THR A 223 -3.27 -10.50 -11.41
C THR A 223 -3.02 -10.41 -12.91
N THR A 224 -4.08 -10.51 -13.72
CA THR A 224 -3.97 -10.64 -15.19
C THR A 224 -3.12 -9.56 -15.82
N GLU A 225 -3.29 -8.30 -15.41
CA GLU A 225 -2.54 -7.16 -15.94
C GLU A 225 -1.06 -7.23 -15.60
N VAL A 226 -0.71 -7.63 -14.37
CA VAL A 226 0.70 -7.75 -13.94
C VAL A 226 1.34 -8.98 -14.58
N ALA A 227 0.64 -10.12 -14.57
CA ALA A 227 1.11 -11.35 -15.21
C ALA A 227 1.38 -11.15 -16.71
N THR A 228 0.52 -10.39 -17.42
CA THR A 228 0.72 -10.03 -18.82
C THR A 228 1.99 -9.20 -19.00
N MET A 229 2.21 -8.19 -18.17
CA MET A 229 3.41 -7.36 -18.23
C MET A 229 4.69 -8.13 -17.88
N ILE A 230 4.64 -9.00 -16.89
CA ILE A 230 5.76 -9.88 -16.54
C ILE A 230 6.07 -10.84 -17.69
N ALA A 231 5.04 -11.42 -18.32
CA ALA A 231 5.22 -12.26 -19.52
C ALA A 231 5.86 -11.47 -20.66
N LEU A 232 5.43 -10.24 -20.91
CA LEU A 232 6.06 -9.38 -21.93
C LEU A 232 7.51 -9.05 -21.58
N MET A 233 7.82 -8.73 -20.35
CA MET A 233 9.21 -8.51 -19.91
C MET A 233 10.08 -9.77 -20.06
N LYS A 234 9.54 -10.97 -19.82
CA LYS A 234 10.20 -12.26 -20.08
C LYS A 234 10.48 -12.44 -21.58
N VAL A 235 9.55 -12.04 -22.44
CA VAL A 235 9.71 -12.12 -23.92
C VAL A 235 10.72 -11.10 -24.42
N VAL A 236 10.76 -9.89 -23.87
CA VAL A 236 11.78 -8.87 -24.20
C VAL A 236 13.17 -9.36 -23.80
N ASP A 237 13.31 -10.00 -22.64
CA ASP A 237 14.59 -10.60 -22.23
C ASP A 237 14.97 -11.78 -23.12
N ASN A 238 14.06 -12.71 -23.31
CA ASN A 238 14.28 -13.90 -24.16
C ASN A 238 12.99 -14.35 -24.87
N PRO A 239 12.84 -14.11 -26.18
CA PRO A 239 11.65 -14.47 -26.95
C PRO A 239 11.47 -15.98 -27.18
N TYR A 240 12.47 -16.80 -26.87
CA TYR A 240 12.43 -18.27 -27.01
C TYR A 240 11.72 -18.97 -25.81
N GLN A 241 10.94 -18.25 -25.04
CA GLN A 241 10.09 -18.78 -23.96
C GLN A 241 8.66 -18.91 -24.50
N ASP A 242 8.27 -20.12 -24.90
CA ASP A 242 7.01 -20.36 -25.63
C ASP A 242 5.76 -19.95 -24.81
N ILE A 243 5.71 -20.24 -23.49
CA ILE A 243 4.57 -19.92 -22.63
C ILE A 243 4.37 -18.40 -22.46
N PRO A 244 5.39 -17.62 -22.05
CA PRO A 244 5.26 -16.16 -21.99
C PRO A 244 4.94 -15.54 -23.36
N LEU A 245 5.53 -16.04 -24.43
CA LEU A 245 5.27 -15.52 -25.78
C LEU A 245 3.81 -15.76 -26.20
N ALA A 246 3.27 -16.96 -25.97
CA ALA A 246 1.87 -17.26 -26.26
C ALA A 246 0.91 -16.39 -25.41
N ALA A 247 1.25 -16.15 -24.15
CA ALA A 247 0.46 -15.28 -23.27
C ALA A 247 0.41 -13.84 -23.79
N VAL A 248 1.55 -13.30 -24.24
CA VAL A 248 1.63 -11.94 -24.81
C VAL A 248 0.86 -11.85 -26.12
N LEU A 249 1.02 -12.80 -27.02
CA LEU A 249 0.34 -12.80 -28.33
C LEU A 249 -1.18 -12.85 -28.19
N ARG A 250 -1.67 -13.59 -27.19
CA ARG A 250 -3.10 -13.69 -26.87
C ARG A 250 -3.64 -12.47 -26.07
N SER A 251 -2.77 -11.75 -25.40
CA SER A 251 -3.16 -10.59 -24.59
C SER A 251 -3.75 -9.46 -25.46
N PRO A 252 -4.48 -8.51 -24.87
CA PRO A 252 -4.98 -7.33 -25.57
C PRO A 252 -3.89 -6.48 -26.23
N ILE A 253 -2.63 -6.68 -25.88
CA ILE A 253 -1.48 -5.98 -26.49
C ILE A 253 -1.35 -6.33 -27.96
N ILE A 254 -1.54 -7.60 -28.33
CA ILE A 254 -1.44 -8.09 -29.72
C ILE A 254 -2.78 -8.56 -30.25
N GLY A 255 -3.58 -9.24 -29.41
CA GLY A 255 -4.95 -9.63 -29.70
C GLY A 255 -5.10 -10.76 -30.69
N LEU A 256 -4.21 -11.76 -30.69
CA LEU A 256 -4.36 -12.97 -31.48
C LEU A 256 -5.32 -13.97 -30.82
N ASN A 257 -6.12 -14.66 -31.61
CA ASN A 257 -6.98 -15.75 -31.14
C ASN A 257 -6.28 -17.12 -31.23
N GLU A 258 -6.97 -18.18 -30.76
CA GLU A 258 -6.44 -19.54 -30.71
C GLU A 258 -6.18 -20.12 -32.11
N GLU A 259 -7.04 -19.79 -33.07
CA GLU A 259 -6.90 -20.25 -34.46
C GLU A 259 -5.67 -19.64 -35.12
N GLU A 260 -5.44 -18.34 -34.91
CA GLU A 260 -4.25 -17.64 -35.41
C GLU A 260 -2.96 -18.21 -34.82
N LEU A 261 -2.95 -18.49 -33.50
CA LEU A 261 -1.82 -19.17 -32.85
C LEU A 261 -1.58 -20.58 -33.42
N GLY A 262 -2.68 -21.31 -33.72
CA GLY A 262 -2.63 -22.59 -34.39
C GLY A 262 -2.02 -22.51 -35.80
N GLN A 263 -2.42 -21.52 -36.61
CA GLN A 263 -1.87 -21.26 -37.93
C GLN A 263 -0.38 -20.93 -37.90
N ILE A 264 0.06 -20.10 -36.93
CA ILE A 264 1.48 -19.81 -36.71
C ILE A 264 2.26 -21.11 -36.43
N ARG A 265 1.77 -21.95 -35.54
CA ARG A 265 2.42 -23.23 -35.24
C ARG A 265 2.47 -24.18 -36.45
N MET A 266 1.45 -24.13 -37.32
CA MET A 266 1.41 -24.95 -38.53
C MET A 266 2.48 -24.52 -39.57
N ALA A 267 2.91 -23.26 -39.61
CA ALA A 267 3.99 -22.79 -40.47
C ALA A 267 5.32 -23.47 -40.13
N LYS A 268 5.59 -23.75 -38.87
CA LYS A 268 6.75 -24.54 -38.41
C LYS A 268 6.36 -25.46 -37.26
N LYS A 269 6.14 -26.74 -37.54
CA LYS A 269 5.60 -27.72 -36.59
C LYS A 269 6.53 -28.09 -35.42
N LYS A 270 7.86 -27.92 -35.58
CA LYS A 270 8.86 -28.30 -34.57
C LYS A 270 9.79 -27.12 -34.26
N GLY A 271 10.34 -27.11 -33.06
CA GLY A 271 11.21 -26.03 -32.57
C GLY A 271 10.44 -25.00 -31.75
N TYR A 272 11.09 -23.90 -31.42
CA TYR A 272 10.53 -22.81 -30.62
C TYR A 272 9.37 -22.10 -31.34
N PHE A 273 8.41 -21.61 -30.57
CA PHE A 273 7.25 -20.91 -31.13
C PHE A 273 7.65 -19.58 -31.80
N TYR A 274 8.68 -18.92 -31.29
CA TYR A 274 9.22 -17.72 -31.89
C TYR A 274 9.74 -17.94 -33.32
N ASP A 275 10.40 -19.07 -33.57
CA ASP A 275 10.81 -19.42 -34.95
C ASP A 275 9.61 -19.66 -35.88
N ALA A 276 8.52 -20.26 -35.34
CA ALA A 276 7.33 -20.46 -36.15
C ALA A 276 6.66 -19.12 -36.48
N LEU A 277 6.67 -18.19 -35.55
CA LEU A 277 6.17 -16.82 -35.72
C LEU A 277 6.93 -16.07 -36.79
N LEU A 278 8.27 -16.09 -36.76
CA LEU A 278 9.09 -15.49 -37.80
C LEU A 278 8.84 -16.12 -39.17
N THR A 279 8.77 -17.46 -39.25
CA THR A 279 8.47 -18.18 -40.48
C THR A 279 7.10 -17.79 -41.03
N TYR A 280 6.07 -17.73 -40.20
CA TYR A 280 4.70 -17.35 -40.61
C TYR A 280 4.65 -15.96 -41.21
N LYS A 281 5.33 -14.99 -40.55
CA LYS A 281 5.45 -13.61 -41.04
C LYS A 281 6.07 -13.53 -42.45
N ASP A 282 7.08 -14.36 -42.75
CA ASP A 282 7.83 -14.30 -44.00
C ASP A 282 7.11 -15.02 -45.16
N ILE A 283 6.25 -16.00 -44.86
CA ILE A 283 5.58 -16.81 -45.89
C ILE A 283 4.10 -16.43 -46.14
N THR A 284 3.48 -15.69 -45.24
CA THR A 284 2.03 -15.42 -45.28
C THR A 284 1.79 -13.92 -45.38
N VAL A 285 0.86 -13.55 -46.29
CA VAL A 285 0.34 -12.16 -46.38
C VAL A 285 -1.08 -12.17 -45.80
N SER A 286 -1.22 -11.74 -44.58
CA SER A 286 -2.52 -11.67 -43.88
C SER A 286 -2.49 -10.54 -42.86
N GLU A 287 -3.65 -10.17 -42.32
CA GLU A 287 -3.76 -9.20 -41.23
C GLU A 287 -2.95 -9.67 -40.01
N THR A 288 -3.05 -10.96 -39.69
CA THR A 288 -2.26 -11.61 -38.62
C THR A 288 -0.76 -11.50 -38.87
N ALA A 289 -0.29 -11.67 -40.12
CA ALA A 289 1.12 -11.50 -40.46
C ALA A 289 1.60 -10.06 -40.28
N ASN A 290 0.75 -9.07 -40.56
CA ASN A 290 1.03 -7.66 -40.33
C ASN A 290 1.15 -7.37 -38.81
N LYS A 291 0.17 -7.83 -38.00
CA LYS A 291 0.23 -7.71 -36.51
C LYS A 291 1.51 -8.33 -35.95
N ILE A 292 1.92 -9.49 -36.47
CA ILE A 292 3.17 -10.15 -36.07
C ILE A 292 4.39 -9.32 -36.50
N SER A 293 4.40 -8.76 -37.68
CA SER A 293 5.49 -7.92 -38.18
C SER A 293 5.71 -6.70 -37.28
N ASP A 294 4.61 -6.00 -36.95
CA ASP A 294 4.63 -4.84 -36.07
C ASP A 294 5.10 -5.22 -34.66
N PHE A 295 4.59 -6.32 -34.11
CA PHE A 295 5.04 -6.85 -32.83
C PHE A 295 6.53 -7.18 -32.80
N VAL A 296 7.04 -7.88 -33.82
CA VAL A 296 8.48 -8.23 -33.90
C VAL A 296 9.35 -6.98 -34.01
N GLN A 297 8.89 -5.96 -34.72
CA GLN A 297 9.57 -4.67 -34.78
C GLN A 297 9.59 -3.97 -33.42
N GLN A 298 8.45 -3.87 -32.75
CA GLN A 298 8.35 -3.30 -31.41
C GLN A 298 9.20 -4.09 -30.40
N LEU A 299 9.14 -5.42 -30.43
CA LEU A 299 9.94 -6.28 -29.57
C LEU A 299 11.45 -6.01 -29.72
N ASN A 300 11.93 -5.84 -30.94
CA ASN A 300 13.35 -5.52 -31.19
C ASN A 300 13.69 -4.12 -30.62
N ASN A 301 12.80 -3.14 -30.79
CA ASN A 301 12.99 -1.81 -30.22
C ASN A 301 13.05 -1.86 -28.68
N TRP A 302 12.13 -2.60 -28.03
CA TRP A 302 12.14 -2.77 -26.57
C TRP A 302 13.37 -3.51 -26.07
N ARG A 303 13.87 -4.50 -26.82
CA ARG A 303 15.13 -5.20 -26.50
C ARG A 303 16.34 -4.27 -26.56
N GLU A 304 16.44 -3.44 -27.60
CA GLU A 304 17.47 -2.40 -27.65
C GLU A 304 17.35 -1.40 -26.51
N LEU A 305 16.12 -0.95 -26.21
CA LEU A 305 15.85 -0.04 -25.12
C LEU A 305 16.25 -0.66 -23.77
N SER A 306 15.96 -1.93 -23.54
CA SER A 306 16.30 -2.64 -22.29
C SER A 306 17.80 -2.69 -22.01
N ILE A 307 18.64 -2.54 -23.04
CA ILE A 307 20.11 -2.50 -22.93
C ILE A 307 20.62 -1.07 -22.67
N ARG A 308 19.94 -0.06 -23.23
CA ARG A 308 20.38 1.34 -23.19
C ARG A 308 19.81 2.13 -22.03
N GLU A 309 18.57 1.85 -21.66
CA GLU A 309 17.79 2.60 -20.69
C GLU A 309 17.59 1.78 -19.39
N ASN A 310 17.03 2.45 -18.39
CA ASN A 310 16.62 1.79 -17.15
C ASN A 310 15.30 1.02 -17.34
N LEU A 311 15.00 0.12 -16.41
CA LEU A 311 13.82 -0.73 -16.44
C LEU A 311 12.51 0.08 -16.37
N THR A 312 12.50 1.17 -15.62
CA THR A 312 11.32 2.04 -15.47
C THR A 312 11.00 2.76 -16.77
N SER A 313 12.00 3.23 -17.51
CA SER A 313 11.80 3.80 -18.85
C SER A 313 11.23 2.77 -19.83
N LEU A 314 11.75 1.53 -19.81
CA LEU A 314 11.22 0.45 -20.63
C LEU A 314 9.75 0.15 -20.32
N ILE A 315 9.39 -0.03 -19.04
CA ILE A 315 8.01 -0.32 -18.63
C ILE A 315 7.08 0.81 -19.06
N TRP A 316 7.47 2.06 -18.83
CA TRP A 316 6.66 3.21 -19.19
C TRP A 316 6.45 3.35 -20.69
N GLN A 317 7.51 3.13 -21.49
CA GLN A 317 7.41 3.15 -22.94
C GLN A 317 6.52 2.04 -23.47
N ILE A 318 6.60 0.82 -22.92
CA ILE A 318 5.67 -0.26 -23.24
C ILE A 318 4.22 0.16 -22.96
N TYR A 319 3.94 0.78 -21.81
CA TYR A 319 2.57 1.26 -21.50
C TYR A 319 2.06 2.24 -22.54
N GLN A 320 2.90 3.21 -22.95
CA GLN A 320 2.54 4.21 -23.95
C GLN A 320 2.34 3.65 -25.35
N GLU A 321 3.26 2.81 -25.82
CA GLU A 321 3.23 2.26 -27.19
C GLU A 321 2.10 1.23 -27.39
N THR A 322 1.72 0.50 -26.30
CA THR A 322 0.69 -0.52 -26.36
C THR A 322 -0.68 -0.02 -25.92
N ASN A 323 -0.79 1.18 -25.32
CA ASN A 323 -1.97 1.71 -24.64
C ASN A 323 -2.56 0.73 -23.60
N PHE A 324 -1.74 -0.20 -23.09
CA PHE A 324 -2.21 -1.25 -22.19
C PHE A 324 -2.65 -0.69 -20.84
N TYR A 325 -2.01 0.38 -20.39
CA TYR A 325 -2.36 1.05 -19.13
C TYR A 325 -3.77 1.66 -19.20
N GLU A 326 -4.09 2.32 -20.29
CA GLU A 326 -5.41 2.92 -20.54
C GLU A 326 -6.47 1.84 -20.79
N PHE A 327 -6.13 0.81 -21.55
CA PHE A 327 -7.01 -0.32 -21.82
C PHE A 327 -7.49 -0.99 -20.53
N VAL A 328 -6.58 -1.33 -19.61
CA VAL A 328 -6.96 -1.96 -18.33
C VAL A 328 -7.77 -1.01 -17.43
N GLY A 329 -7.61 0.30 -17.60
CA GLY A 329 -8.41 1.33 -16.94
C GLY A 329 -9.88 1.30 -17.33
N GLY A 330 -10.19 0.90 -18.55
CA GLY A 330 -11.55 0.74 -19.06
C GLY A 330 -12.23 -0.58 -18.67
N LEU A 331 -11.49 -1.53 -18.11
CA LEU A 331 -12.04 -2.81 -17.68
C LEU A 331 -12.74 -2.72 -16.31
N PRO A 332 -13.62 -3.67 -15.95
CA PRO A 332 -14.17 -3.77 -14.60
C PRO A 332 -13.03 -3.77 -13.55
N GLY A 333 -13.14 -2.91 -12.54
CA GLY A 333 -12.08 -2.68 -11.55
C GLY A 333 -10.86 -1.93 -12.10
N GLY A 334 -11.01 -1.16 -13.17
CA GLY A 334 -9.91 -0.51 -13.91
C GLY A 334 -8.99 0.35 -13.05
N LYS A 335 -9.52 1.11 -12.08
CA LYS A 335 -8.69 1.89 -11.13
C LYS A 335 -7.70 0.99 -10.36
N GLN A 336 -8.15 -0.18 -9.89
CA GLN A 336 -7.29 -1.14 -9.20
C GLN A 336 -6.25 -1.74 -10.14
N ARG A 337 -6.63 -2.09 -11.36
CA ARG A 337 -5.72 -2.61 -12.39
C ARG A 337 -4.64 -1.60 -12.75
N GLN A 338 -4.99 -0.35 -12.95
CA GLN A 338 -4.02 0.73 -13.17
C GLN A 338 -3.09 0.93 -11.97
N ALA A 339 -3.62 0.85 -10.74
CA ALA A 339 -2.79 0.92 -9.55
C ALA A 339 -1.81 -0.25 -9.45
N ASN A 340 -2.22 -1.46 -9.85
CA ASN A 340 -1.33 -2.62 -9.92
C ASN A 340 -0.19 -2.40 -10.92
N LEU A 341 -0.47 -1.84 -12.09
CA LEU A 341 0.56 -1.50 -13.09
C LEU A 341 1.49 -0.37 -12.62
N ARG A 342 0.96 0.64 -11.92
CA ARG A 342 1.81 1.67 -11.28
C ARG A 342 2.71 1.07 -10.20
N ALA A 343 2.17 0.16 -9.39
CA ALA A 343 2.97 -0.54 -8.39
C ALA A 343 4.09 -1.38 -9.03
N LEU A 344 3.87 -1.98 -10.21
CA LEU A 344 4.93 -2.66 -10.96
C LEU A 344 6.05 -1.70 -11.33
N TYR A 345 5.70 -0.52 -11.85
CA TYR A 345 6.65 0.54 -12.16
C TYR A 345 7.45 0.99 -10.94
N ASP A 346 6.77 1.26 -9.82
CA ASP A 346 7.40 1.69 -8.57
C ASP A 346 8.34 0.63 -8.00
N ARG A 347 7.95 -0.64 -8.07
CA ARG A 347 8.78 -1.78 -7.63
C ARG A 347 10.01 -1.96 -8.52
N ALA A 348 9.85 -1.80 -9.82
CA ALA A 348 10.97 -1.77 -10.75
C ALA A 348 11.95 -0.63 -10.41
N ASN A 349 11.42 0.57 -10.10
CA ASN A 349 12.22 1.71 -9.66
C ASN A 349 12.97 1.45 -8.34
N GLN A 350 12.29 0.84 -7.37
CA GLN A 350 12.91 0.48 -6.09
C GLN A 350 14.01 -0.59 -6.29
N TYR A 351 13.74 -1.57 -7.16
CA TYR A 351 14.71 -2.61 -7.49
C TYR A 351 15.97 -2.02 -8.11
N GLU A 352 15.85 -1.08 -9.04
CA GLU A 352 16.99 -0.42 -9.69
C GLU A 352 17.83 0.47 -8.76
N LYS A 353 17.25 0.92 -7.62
CA LYS A 353 17.99 1.61 -6.56
C LYS A 353 18.90 0.68 -5.75
N THR A 354 18.72 -0.62 -5.88
CA THR A 354 19.62 -1.61 -5.27
C THR A 354 20.86 -1.86 -6.11
N SER A 355 21.79 -2.70 -5.63
CA SER A 355 23.00 -3.09 -6.35
C SER A 355 22.73 -3.95 -7.60
N PHE A 356 21.50 -4.43 -7.77
CA PHE A 356 21.11 -5.32 -8.87
C PHE A 356 20.33 -4.53 -9.92
N ARG A 357 20.80 -4.51 -11.17
CA ARG A 357 20.20 -3.73 -12.26
C ARG A 357 19.96 -4.60 -13.50
N GLY A 358 19.00 -4.12 -14.33
CA GLY A 358 18.68 -4.67 -15.64
C GLY A 358 17.54 -5.68 -15.65
N LEU A 359 16.91 -5.81 -16.82
CA LEU A 359 15.69 -6.58 -17.05
C LEU A 359 15.83 -8.06 -16.63
N PHE A 360 16.89 -8.73 -17.07
CA PHE A 360 17.14 -10.15 -16.75
C PHE A 360 17.13 -10.43 -15.25
N ARG A 361 17.84 -9.60 -14.47
CA ARG A 361 17.92 -9.79 -13.02
C ARG A 361 16.60 -9.50 -12.32
N PHE A 362 15.85 -8.51 -12.81
CA PHE A 362 14.52 -8.20 -12.29
C PHE A 362 13.52 -9.34 -12.56
N VAL A 363 13.49 -9.88 -13.77
CA VAL A 363 12.66 -11.04 -14.11
C VAL A 363 12.99 -12.23 -13.19
N ARG A 364 14.27 -12.53 -12.99
CA ARG A 364 14.72 -13.60 -12.08
C ARG A 364 14.38 -13.31 -10.61
N PHE A 365 14.36 -12.07 -10.20
CA PHE A 365 13.92 -11.66 -8.87
C PHE A 365 12.44 -11.96 -8.69
N VAL A 366 11.60 -11.55 -9.65
CA VAL A 366 10.15 -11.84 -9.62
C VAL A 366 9.89 -13.36 -9.59
N GLU A 367 10.53 -14.15 -10.44
CA GLU A 367 10.39 -15.61 -10.45
C GLU A 367 10.75 -16.25 -9.10
N ARG A 368 11.75 -15.74 -8.40
CA ARG A 368 12.10 -16.24 -7.07
C ARG A 368 11.05 -15.90 -6.02
N LEU A 369 10.42 -14.72 -6.12
CA LEU A 369 9.31 -14.34 -5.24
C LEU A 369 8.10 -15.25 -5.49
N GLU A 370 7.74 -15.48 -6.76
CA GLU A 370 6.66 -16.41 -7.14
C GLU A 370 6.90 -17.81 -6.57
N ILE A 371 8.11 -18.36 -6.71
CA ILE A 371 8.45 -19.72 -6.22
C ILE A 371 8.42 -19.81 -4.69
N ARG A 372 8.79 -18.74 -3.98
CA ARG A 372 8.79 -18.71 -2.52
C ARG A 372 7.42 -18.46 -1.92
N GLY A 373 6.46 -18.03 -2.71
CA GLY A 373 5.16 -17.55 -2.23
C GLY A 373 5.28 -16.22 -1.45
N ASP A 374 6.40 -15.53 -1.58
CA ASP A 374 6.61 -14.20 -1.01
C ASP A 374 5.98 -13.18 -1.94
N ASP A 375 4.68 -13.00 -1.84
CA ASP A 375 3.96 -12.03 -2.66
C ASP A 375 4.03 -10.63 -2.03
N LEU A 376 4.23 -9.63 -2.88
CA LEU A 376 4.41 -8.24 -2.47
C LEU A 376 3.09 -7.48 -2.22
N GLY A 377 1.95 -8.19 -2.20
CA GLY A 377 0.61 -7.60 -2.04
C GLY A 377 0.17 -6.71 -3.21
N THR A 378 -1.13 -6.67 -3.49
CA THR A 378 -1.70 -5.80 -4.54
C THR A 378 -1.55 -4.32 -4.18
N ALA A 379 -1.47 -3.45 -5.18
CA ALA A 379 -1.47 -2.01 -4.97
C ALA A 379 -2.81 -1.57 -4.36
N LYS A 380 -2.74 -0.74 -3.32
CA LYS A 380 -3.94 -0.30 -2.60
C LYS A 380 -4.47 0.99 -3.23
N THR A 381 -5.60 0.91 -3.92
CA THR A 381 -6.31 2.10 -4.47
C THR A 381 -7.14 2.81 -3.43
N LEU A 382 -7.69 2.05 -2.46
CA LEU A 382 -8.44 2.59 -1.33
C LEU A 382 -7.56 2.49 -0.08
N GLY A 383 -7.33 3.61 0.56
CA GLY A 383 -6.53 3.68 1.79
C GLY A 383 -7.31 3.14 3.00
N GLU A 384 -6.59 2.60 3.98
CA GLU A 384 -7.16 2.15 5.25
C GLU A 384 -7.93 3.25 6.00
N LYS A 385 -7.71 4.52 5.65
CA LYS A 385 -8.35 5.70 6.26
C LYS A 385 -9.62 6.16 5.54
N GLU A 386 -9.96 5.54 4.41
CA GLU A 386 -11.16 5.88 3.64
C GLU A 386 -12.42 5.24 4.23
N ASP A 387 -13.60 5.68 3.78
CA ASP A 387 -14.88 5.12 4.22
C ASP A 387 -15.17 3.82 3.47
N VAL A 388 -14.57 2.72 3.92
CA VAL A 388 -14.62 1.39 3.29
C VAL A 388 -14.88 0.29 4.31
N VAL A 389 -15.63 -0.75 3.92
CA VAL A 389 -15.72 -1.99 4.70
C VAL A 389 -14.39 -2.74 4.60
N ARG A 390 -13.83 -3.12 5.74
CA ARG A 390 -12.54 -3.79 5.80
C ARG A 390 -12.72 -5.28 6.08
N MET A 391 -11.90 -6.11 5.43
CA MET A 391 -11.77 -7.52 5.77
C MET A 391 -10.33 -7.84 6.15
N MET A 392 -10.15 -8.54 7.25
CA MET A 392 -8.84 -9.00 7.70
C MET A 392 -8.93 -10.32 8.45
N THR A 393 -7.76 -10.94 8.69
CA THR A 393 -7.70 -12.12 9.54
C THR A 393 -7.89 -11.75 11.01
N ILE A 394 -8.44 -12.69 11.80
CA ILE A 394 -8.57 -12.52 13.26
C ILE A 394 -7.21 -12.18 13.89
N HIS A 395 -6.11 -12.78 13.40
CA HIS A 395 -4.75 -12.50 13.90
C HIS A 395 -4.33 -11.05 13.63
N ALA A 396 -4.64 -10.51 12.47
CA ALA A 396 -4.32 -9.12 12.11
C ALA A 396 -5.16 -8.10 12.89
N SER A 397 -6.32 -8.50 13.43
CA SER A 397 -7.19 -7.64 14.23
C SER A 397 -6.79 -7.54 15.70
N LYS A 398 -5.80 -8.32 16.16
CA LYS A 398 -5.33 -8.25 17.54
C LYS A 398 -4.83 -6.84 17.87
N GLY A 399 -5.24 -6.30 19.02
CA GLY A 399 -4.94 -4.92 19.42
C GLY A 399 -5.86 -3.85 18.80
N LEU A 400 -6.67 -4.18 17.79
CA LEU A 400 -7.63 -3.27 17.17
C LEU A 400 -9.04 -3.43 17.78
N GLU A 401 -9.90 -2.45 17.52
CA GLU A 401 -11.32 -2.44 17.95
C GLU A 401 -12.18 -1.80 16.87
N PHE A 402 -13.45 -2.23 16.76
CA PHE A 402 -14.36 -1.78 15.71
C PHE A 402 -15.80 -1.72 16.20
N PRO A 403 -16.57 -0.69 15.80
CA PRO A 403 -17.97 -0.58 16.20
C PRO A 403 -18.82 -1.81 15.86
N VAL A 404 -18.69 -2.31 14.62
CA VAL A 404 -19.43 -3.49 14.13
C VAL A 404 -18.45 -4.54 13.63
N VAL A 405 -18.54 -5.74 14.19
CA VAL A 405 -17.72 -6.89 13.80
C VAL A 405 -18.61 -8.00 13.24
N ILE A 406 -18.30 -8.43 12.02
CA ILE A 406 -18.89 -9.58 11.38
C ILE A 406 -17.84 -10.70 11.36
N VAL A 407 -18.09 -11.81 12.06
CA VAL A 407 -17.20 -12.96 12.05
C VAL A 407 -17.69 -13.94 11.00
N SER A 408 -16.95 -14.10 9.92
CA SER A 408 -17.26 -14.95 8.77
C SER A 408 -16.52 -16.28 8.80
N GLY A 409 -17.02 -17.27 8.08
CA GLY A 409 -16.37 -18.56 7.92
C GLY A 409 -16.37 -19.42 9.18
N LEU A 410 -17.37 -19.29 10.06
CA LEU A 410 -17.45 -20.04 11.31
C LEU A 410 -17.58 -21.56 11.10
N SER A 411 -18.11 -22.01 9.97
CA SER A 411 -18.22 -23.43 9.60
C SER A 411 -16.95 -24.01 8.95
N ARG A 412 -15.93 -23.18 8.73
CA ARG A 412 -14.67 -23.62 8.14
C ARG A 412 -13.90 -24.52 9.09
N LYS A 413 -13.47 -25.68 8.58
CA LYS A 413 -12.70 -26.65 9.36
C LYS A 413 -11.32 -26.11 9.77
N PHE A 414 -10.90 -26.46 10.97
CA PHE A 414 -9.55 -26.16 11.45
C PHE A 414 -8.49 -26.81 10.59
N ASN A 415 -7.34 -26.16 10.43
CA ASN A 415 -6.22 -26.69 9.66
C ASN A 415 -5.44 -27.72 10.50
N MET A 416 -5.58 -28.99 10.13
CA MET A 416 -4.92 -30.10 10.83
C MET A 416 -3.66 -30.64 10.10
N ARG A 417 -3.20 -29.98 9.02
CA ARG A 417 -2.12 -30.50 8.16
C ARG A 417 -0.86 -30.88 8.94
N ASP A 418 -0.44 -30.00 9.84
CA ASP A 418 0.81 -30.18 10.61
C ASP A 418 0.75 -31.40 11.54
N ILE A 419 -0.45 -31.76 12.01
CA ILE A 419 -0.69 -32.91 12.88
C ILE A 419 -0.62 -34.24 12.09
N TYR A 420 -0.98 -34.20 10.79
CA TYR A 420 -0.98 -35.37 9.92
C TYR A 420 0.32 -35.53 9.12
N SER A 421 1.35 -34.77 9.44
CA SER A 421 2.68 -34.93 8.83
C SER A 421 3.27 -36.30 9.12
N LYS A 422 4.03 -36.84 8.15
CA LYS A 422 4.73 -38.13 8.30
C LYS A 422 5.76 -38.13 9.42
N THR A 423 6.32 -36.96 9.69
CA THR A 423 7.29 -36.75 10.77
C THR A 423 6.78 -35.61 11.66
N LEU A 424 6.88 -35.77 12.96
CA LEU A 424 6.49 -34.80 13.97
C LEU A 424 7.67 -34.43 14.83
N LEU A 425 7.77 -33.15 15.13
CA LEU A 425 8.75 -32.59 16.08
C LEU A 425 8.01 -31.99 17.26
N ASP A 426 8.50 -32.22 18.45
CA ASP A 426 8.00 -31.63 19.69
C ASP A 426 9.17 -31.26 20.59
N LYS A 427 9.06 -30.14 21.32
CA LYS A 427 10.14 -29.66 22.21
C LYS A 427 10.41 -30.60 23.40
N ASP A 428 9.39 -31.30 23.89
CA ASP A 428 9.47 -32.13 25.07
C ASP A 428 9.71 -33.60 24.69
N TYR A 429 9.06 -34.08 23.61
CA TYR A 429 9.15 -35.46 23.15
C TYR A 429 10.16 -35.69 22.02
N GLY A 430 10.72 -34.62 21.45
CA GLY A 430 11.72 -34.72 20.38
C GLY A 430 11.10 -35.07 19.02
N PHE A 431 11.68 -36.04 18.33
CA PHE A 431 11.32 -36.46 16.97
C PHE A 431 10.52 -37.76 16.97
N ALA A 432 9.49 -37.82 16.18
CA ALA A 432 8.75 -39.06 15.93
C ALA A 432 8.34 -39.20 14.47
N SER A 433 8.36 -40.45 13.97
CA SER A 433 7.92 -40.80 12.62
C SER A 433 7.11 -42.07 12.64
N SER A 434 6.40 -42.33 11.53
CA SER A 434 5.77 -43.64 11.32
C SER A 434 6.84 -44.71 11.07
N TYR A 435 6.60 -45.91 11.55
CA TYR A 435 7.41 -47.08 11.22
C TYR A 435 6.91 -47.67 9.88
N ARG A 436 7.86 -48.02 9.02
CA ARG A 436 7.58 -48.64 7.75
C ARG A 436 8.22 -50.01 7.72
N ASP A 437 7.41 -51.08 7.66
CA ASP A 437 7.86 -52.43 7.38
C ASP A 437 7.95 -52.56 5.85
N VAL A 438 9.20 -52.60 5.36
CA VAL A 438 9.47 -52.64 3.91
C VAL A 438 9.11 -53.96 3.30
N GLU A 439 9.25 -55.09 4.05
CA GLU A 439 8.94 -56.43 3.55
C GLU A 439 7.43 -56.63 3.37
N LYS A 440 6.65 -56.15 4.31
CA LYS A 440 5.18 -56.26 4.31
C LYS A 440 4.49 -55.07 3.66
N MET A 441 5.22 -54.03 3.28
CA MET A 441 4.66 -52.79 2.74
C MET A 441 3.63 -52.13 3.66
N ILE A 442 3.77 -52.28 4.98
CA ILE A 442 2.85 -51.72 6.00
C ILE A 442 3.50 -50.50 6.65
N VAL A 443 2.68 -49.46 6.82
CA VAL A 443 3.09 -48.24 7.55
C VAL A 443 2.14 -48.08 8.75
N TYR A 444 2.70 -47.94 9.94
CA TYR A 444 1.91 -47.68 11.14
C TYR A 444 2.60 -46.62 12.04
N PRO A 445 1.80 -45.80 12.73
CA PRO A 445 2.35 -44.78 13.59
C PRO A 445 3.01 -45.36 14.82
N THR A 446 4.13 -44.82 15.22
CA THR A 446 4.78 -45.20 16.51
C THR A 446 4.02 -44.62 17.70
N ILE A 447 4.19 -45.20 18.88
CA ILE A 447 3.58 -44.71 20.14
C ILE A 447 3.99 -43.23 20.35
N MET A 448 5.26 -42.91 20.13
CA MET A 448 5.75 -41.53 20.24
C MET A 448 5.06 -40.59 19.28
N GLN A 449 4.85 -41.02 18.01
CA GLN A 449 4.12 -40.21 17.04
C GLN A 449 2.65 -39.99 17.49
N GLN A 450 2.01 -40.98 18.05
CA GLN A 450 0.64 -40.83 18.57
C GLN A 450 0.58 -39.89 19.77
N ALA A 451 1.57 -39.97 20.68
CA ALA A 451 1.64 -39.07 21.82
C ALA A 451 1.83 -37.61 21.40
N ILE A 452 2.78 -37.33 20.48
CA ILE A 452 3.00 -36.00 19.94
C ILE A 452 1.77 -35.49 19.18
N LYS A 453 1.13 -36.35 18.39
CA LYS A 453 -0.10 -36.00 17.65
C LYS A 453 -1.20 -35.57 18.60
N GLN A 454 -1.40 -36.32 19.67
CA GLN A 454 -2.44 -36.04 20.68
C GLN A 454 -2.16 -34.72 21.43
N LYS A 455 -0.90 -34.47 21.81
CA LYS A 455 -0.48 -33.23 22.43
C LYS A 455 -0.72 -32.04 21.50
N LYS A 456 -0.23 -32.10 20.27
CA LYS A 456 -0.41 -31.03 19.26
C LYS A 456 -1.87 -30.76 18.95
N SER A 457 -2.71 -31.81 18.90
CA SER A 457 -4.15 -31.63 18.68
C SER A 457 -4.81 -30.86 19.82
N ARG A 458 -4.46 -31.15 21.08
CA ARG A 458 -4.99 -30.41 22.25
C ARG A 458 -4.51 -28.95 22.23
N GLU A 459 -3.21 -28.75 21.98
CA GLU A 459 -2.62 -27.40 21.89
C GLU A 459 -3.29 -26.55 20.81
N MET A 460 -3.55 -27.14 19.64
CA MET A 460 -4.23 -26.45 18.54
C MET A 460 -5.69 -26.10 18.90
N ILE A 461 -6.43 -27.03 19.51
CA ILE A 461 -7.81 -26.76 19.95
C ILE A 461 -7.84 -25.62 20.99
N ALA A 462 -6.90 -25.61 21.94
CA ALA A 462 -6.76 -24.54 22.90
C ALA A 462 -6.45 -23.18 22.23
N GLU A 463 -5.56 -23.18 21.24
CA GLU A 463 -5.24 -21.96 20.46
C GLU A 463 -6.43 -21.46 19.65
N GLU A 464 -7.16 -22.33 18.93
CA GLU A 464 -8.34 -21.94 18.17
C GLU A 464 -9.46 -21.38 19.08
N MET A 465 -9.62 -21.89 20.33
CA MET A 465 -10.52 -21.27 21.30
C MET A 465 -10.12 -19.84 21.65
N ARG A 466 -8.83 -19.60 21.84
CA ARG A 466 -8.30 -18.25 22.11
C ARG A 466 -8.45 -17.35 20.88
N VAL A 467 -8.26 -17.88 19.67
CA VAL A 467 -8.50 -17.13 18.42
C VAL A 467 -9.97 -16.71 18.31
N LEU A 468 -10.91 -17.61 18.65
CA LEU A 468 -12.33 -17.26 18.71
C LEU A 468 -12.60 -16.17 19.76
N TYR A 469 -11.97 -16.26 20.95
CA TYR A 469 -12.10 -15.24 21.99
C TYR A 469 -11.63 -13.86 21.49
N VAL A 470 -10.50 -13.82 20.82
CA VAL A 470 -9.99 -12.58 20.20
C VAL A 470 -11.01 -12.04 19.20
N ALA A 471 -11.58 -12.88 18.32
CA ALA A 471 -12.55 -12.44 17.33
C ALA A 471 -13.78 -11.78 17.96
N LEU A 472 -14.36 -12.40 18.99
CA LEU A 472 -15.59 -11.88 19.64
C LEU A 472 -15.32 -10.60 20.45
N THR A 473 -14.11 -10.44 21.00
CA THR A 473 -13.73 -9.26 21.80
C THR A 473 -13.25 -8.06 20.97
N ARG A 474 -13.30 -8.14 19.64
CA ARG A 474 -12.97 -6.98 18.77
C ARG A 474 -14.14 -6.01 18.61
N ALA A 475 -15.36 -6.47 18.83
CA ALA A 475 -16.57 -5.64 18.70
C ALA A 475 -16.69 -4.63 19.84
N GLU A 476 -16.99 -3.38 19.49
CA GLU A 476 -17.38 -2.37 20.46
C GLU A 476 -18.88 -2.40 20.73
N GLU A 477 -19.72 -2.41 19.68
CA GLU A 477 -21.16 -2.26 19.84
C GLU A 477 -21.98 -3.43 19.30
N LYS A 478 -21.65 -3.93 18.11
CA LYS A 478 -22.44 -4.96 17.44
C LYS A 478 -21.58 -6.13 17.02
N LEU A 479 -22.02 -7.34 17.35
CA LEU A 479 -21.39 -8.60 16.95
C LEU A 479 -22.36 -9.40 16.08
N ILE A 480 -21.92 -9.80 14.88
CA ILE A 480 -22.66 -10.62 13.93
C ILE A 480 -21.83 -11.86 13.62
N LEU A 481 -22.38 -13.03 13.87
CA LEU A 481 -21.76 -14.34 13.67
C LEU A 481 -22.38 -15.00 12.46
N VAL A 482 -21.60 -15.31 11.42
CA VAL A 482 -22.10 -15.84 10.16
C VAL A 482 -21.56 -17.22 9.89
N ALA A 483 -22.43 -18.16 9.54
CA ALA A 483 -22.06 -19.53 9.21
C ALA A 483 -22.97 -20.15 8.17
N THR A 484 -22.39 -20.95 7.29
CA THR A 484 -23.14 -21.87 6.40
C THR A 484 -23.29 -23.23 7.05
N VAL A 485 -24.48 -23.83 6.97
CA VAL A 485 -24.74 -25.21 7.40
C VAL A 485 -25.23 -26.05 6.23
N PRO A 486 -24.77 -27.30 6.08
CA PRO A 486 -25.23 -28.16 4.99
C PRO A 486 -26.75 -28.44 5.05
N ASP A 487 -27.27 -28.60 6.26
CA ASP A 487 -28.67 -28.90 6.56
C ASP A 487 -28.90 -28.44 8.01
N PHE A 488 -29.73 -27.43 8.21
CA PHE A 488 -29.96 -26.86 9.54
C PHE A 488 -30.67 -27.86 10.47
N GLU A 489 -31.61 -28.65 9.94
CA GLU A 489 -32.35 -29.60 10.74
C GLU A 489 -31.44 -30.73 11.28
N LYS A 490 -30.50 -31.21 10.47
CA LYS A 490 -29.51 -32.24 10.89
C LYS A 490 -28.51 -31.62 11.86
N THR A 491 -28.08 -30.41 11.59
CA THR A 491 -27.08 -29.70 12.41
C THR A 491 -27.63 -29.37 13.78
N SER A 492 -28.84 -28.84 13.87
CA SER A 492 -29.51 -28.53 15.14
C SER A 492 -29.78 -29.80 15.97
N LYS A 493 -30.13 -30.95 15.34
CA LYS A 493 -30.25 -32.27 16.02
C LYS A 493 -28.92 -32.69 16.67
N ASN A 494 -27.78 -32.40 16.05
CA ASN A 494 -26.48 -32.66 16.67
C ASN A 494 -26.23 -31.80 17.89
N TRP A 495 -26.59 -30.51 17.85
CA TRP A 495 -26.46 -29.61 18.99
C TRP A 495 -27.42 -29.96 20.14
N LEU A 496 -28.60 -30.49 19.81
CA LEU A 496 -29.58 -30.96 20.83
C LEU A 496 -29.03 -32.09 21.72
N GLN A 497 -27.98 -32.81 21.28
CA GLN A 497 -27.35 -33.84 22.11
C GLN A 497 -26.77 -33.25 23.42
N VAL A 498 -26.25 -32.02 23.38
CA VAL A 498 -25.69 -31.34 24.57
C VAL A 498 -26.69 -30.42 25.26
N ALA A 499 -27.86 -30.18 24.67
CA ALA A 499 -28.91 -29.32 25.24
C ALA A 499 -29.50 -29.83 26.54
N LYS A 500 -29.32 -31.11 26.87
CA LYS A 500 -29.79 -31.79 28.09
C LYS A 500 -28.81 -31.69 29.26
N GLU A 501 -27.58 -31.23 29.01
CA GLU A 501 -26.53 -31.15 30.03
C GLU A 501 -26.88 -30.09 31.10
N LYS A 502 -26.76 -30.50 32.38
CA LYS A 502 -27.04 -29.62 33.52
C LYS A 502 -25.89 -28.71 33.91
N GLU A 503 -24.66 -29.18 33.63
CA GLU A 503 -23.45 -28.43 33.94
C GLU A 503 -23.28 -27.23 33.00
N THR A 504 -22.78 -26.12 33.52
CA THR A 504 -22.54 -24.95 32.69
C THR A 504 -21.53 -25.22 31.60
N ILE A 505 -20.43 -25.89 31.94
CA ILE A 505 -19.38 -26.24 30.98
C ILE A 505 -19.83 -27.40 30.09
N LEU A 506 -19.54 -27.31 28.81
CA LEU A 506 -19.84 -28.39 27.86
C LEU A 506 -18.92 -29.60 28.07
N PRO A 507 -19.38 -30.83 27.78
CA PRO A 507 -18.56 -32.03 27.93
C PRO A 507 -17.20 -31.89 27.20
N ALA A 508 -16.11 -32.27 27.85
CA ALA A 508 -14.76 -32.16 27.31
C ALA A 508 -14.62 -32.86 25.94
N ALA A 509 -15.29 -34.02 25.77
CA ALA A 509 -15.30 -34.76 24.52
C ALA A 509 -15.95 -33.95 23.38
N THR A 510 -17.03 -33.22 23.63
CA THR A 510 -17.72 -32.38 22.65
C THR A 510 -16.81 -31.22 22.23
N ARG A 511 -16.18 -30.53 23.17
CA ARG A 511 -15.28 -29.40 22.90
C ARG A 511 -14.04 -29.83 22.15
N ALA A 512 -13.44 -30.97 22.53
CA ALA A 512 -12.22 -31.50 21.91
C ALA A 512 -12.45 -32.08 20.49
N LYS A 513 -13.68 -32.54 20.17
CA LYS A 513 -14.04 -33.09 18.86
C LYS A 513 -14.52 -32.05 17.87
N ALA A 514 -14.68 -30.80 18.26
CA ALA A 514 -15.08 -29.72 17.39
C ALA A 514 -14.11 -29.58 16.21
N LYS A 515 -14.65 -29.35 15.02
CA LYS A 515 -13.91 -29.23 13.77
C LYS A 515 -13.88 -27.80 13.23
N CYS A 516 -14.76 -26.95 13.73
CA CYS A 516 -14.92 -25.57 13.33
C CYS A 516 -15.47 -24.71 14.50
N TYR A 517 -15.44 -23.39 14.34
CA TYR A 517 -15.98 -22.49 15.37
C TYR A 517 -17.49 -22.65 15.58
N LEU A 518 -18.22 -22.95 14.52
CA LEU A 518 -19.68 -23.18 14.61
C LEU A 518 -20.02 -24.35 15.52
N ASP A 519 -19.19 -25.40 15.57
CA ASP A 519 -19.43 -26.52 16.49
C ASP A 519 -19.44 -26.06 17.95
N TRP A 520 -18.57 -25.12 18.32
CA TRP A 520 -18.56 -24.54 19.67
C TRP A 520 -19.70 -23.56 19.89
N ILE A 521 -19.90 -22.62 18.95
CA ILE A 521 -20.93 -21.59 19.06
C ILE A 521 -22.32 -22.24 19.07
N GLY A 522 -22.59 -23.18 18.19
CA GLY A 522 -23.87 -23.87 18.09
C GLY A 522 -24.18 -24.68 19.34
N ASN A 523 -23.20 -25.45 19.85
CA ASN A 523 -23.36 -26.21 21.10
C ASN A 523 -23.52 -25.33 22.34
N ALA A 524 -22.94 -24.14 22.36
CA ALA A 524 -23.11 -23.19 23.46
C ALA A 524 -24.45 -22.45 23.35
N THR A 525 -24.80 -21.95 22.16
CA THR A 525 -25.99 -21.12 21.96
C THR A 525 -27.28 -21.92 21.92
N ILE A 526 -27.28 -23.25 21.60
CA ILE A 526 -28.48 -24.11 21.70
C ILE A 526 -29.12 -24.08 23.07
N ARG A 527 -28.34 -23.76 24.11
CA ARG A 527 -28.79 -23.66 25.50
C ARG A 527 -29.28 -22.23 25.86
N HIS A 528 -29.37 -21.35 24.87
CA HIS A 528 -29.94 -20.02 25.02
C HIS A 528 -31.45 -20.04 24.83
N PRO A 529 -32.25 -19.25 25.59
CA PRO A 529 -33.70 -19.18 25.43
C PRO A 529 -34.20 -18.97 24.01
N ALA A 530 -33.51 -18.16 23.20
CA ALA A 530 -33.89 -17.91 21.81
C ALA A 530 -33.90 -19.16 20.94
N PHE A 531 -33.01 -20.15 21.16
CA PHE A 531 -33.05 -21.42 20.44
C PHE A 531 -34.22 -22.31 20.91
N LYS A 532 -34.58 -22.25 22.22
CA LYS A 532 -35.72 -22.98 22.70
C LYS A 532 -37.01 -22.47 22.06
N GLU A 533 -37.17 -21.18 21.91
CA GLU A 533 -38.31 -20.55 21.23
C GLU A 533 -38.31 -20.91 19.72
N LEU A 534 -37.14 -20.84 19.07
CA LEU A 534 -36.99 -21.11 17.63
C LEU A 534 -37.32 -22.57 17.25
N LEU A 535 -36.83 -23.55 18.04
CA LEU A 535 -37.00 -24.98 17.77
C LEU A 535 -38.26 -25.55 18.39
N CYS A 536 -38.93 -24.86 19.29
CA CYS A 536 -40.09 -25.31 20.07
C CYS A 536 -39.84 -26.62 20.83
N GLU A 537 -38.58 -26.86 21.26
CA GLU A 537 -38.15 -28.10 21.91
C GLU A 537 -38.07 -27.97 23.42
N GLU A 538 -38.94 -28.65 24.17
CA GLU A 538 -38.96 -28.64 25.63
C GLU A 538 -37.74 -29.30 26.28
N ILE A 539 -37.00 -30.10 25.54
CA ILE A 539 -35.79 -30.84 25.96
C ILE A 539 -34.61 -29.90 26.27
N ILE A 540 -34.64 -28.66 25.74
CA ILE A 540 -33.58 -27.70 25.91
C ILE A 540 -33.58 -27.16 27.35
N GLN A 541 -32.52 -27.50 28.10
CA GLN A 541 -32.24 -26.86 29.38
C GLN A 541 -31.54 -25.54 29.16
N THR A 542 -32.27 -24.46 29.31
CA THR A 542 -31.73 -23.10 29.15
C THR A 542 -30.84 -22.72 30.33
N LEU A 543 -29.70 -22.07 30.03
CA LEU A 543 -28.86 -21.43 31.02
C LEU A 543 -29.37 -20.02 31.28
N ALA A 544 -29.30 -19.61 32.57
CA ALA A 544 -29.59 -18.21 32.95
C ALA A 544 -28.57 -17.29 32.30
N THR A 545 -29.04 -16.28 31.57
CA THR A 545 -28.17 -15.36 30.81
C THR A 545 -28.80 -13.99 30.64
N GLU A 546 -27.97 -12.97 30.63
CA GLU A 546 -28.35 -11.61 30.22
C GLU A 546 -28.05 -11.36 28.74
N MET A 547 -27.41 -12.32 28.05
CA MET A 547 -27.11 -12.24 26.62
C MET A 547 -28.39 -12.03 25.83
N LYS A 548 -28.40 -11.03 24.95
CA LYS A 548 -29.45 -10.84 23.95
C LYS A 548 -28.97 -11.47 22.64
N LEU A 549 -29.64 -12.53 22.20
CA LEU A 549 -29.31 -13.27 20.98
C LEU A 549 -30.47 -13.21 20.00
N GLN A 550 -30.19 -12.78 18.80
CA GLN A 550 -31.08 -12.87 17.63
C GLN A 550 -30.58 -13.94 16.69
N ILE A 551 -31.43 -14.85 16.28
CA ILE A 551 -31.09 -15.95 15.37
C ILE A 551 -31.87 -15.73 14.08
N GLU A 552 -31.15 -15.69 12.97
CA GLU A 552 -31.74 -15.57 11.65
C GLU A 552 -31.29 -16.77 10.79
N ILE A 553 -32.23 -17.48 10.18
CA ILE A 553 -31.98 -18.61 9.28
C ILE A 553 -32.36 -18.16 7.88
N LYS A 554 -31.40 -18.21 6.95
CA LYS A 554 -31.61 -17.91 5.53
C LYS A 554 -31.43 -19.17 4.71
N THR A 555 -32.32 -19.39 3.75
CA THR A 555 -32.24 -20.53 2.81
C THR A 555 -31.57 -20.09 1.52
N LYS A 556 -30.87 -21.01 0.84
CA LYS A 556 -30.20 -20.76 -0.42
C LYS A 556 -31.14 -20.23 -1.52
N GLU A 557 -32.38 -20.66 -1.52
CA GLU A 557 -33.40 -20.27 -2.50
C GLU A 557 -33.72 -18.78 -2.50
N MET A 558 -33.65 -18.12 -1.35
CA MET A 558 -33.86 -16.66 -1.23
C MET A 558 -32.84 -15.83 -2.04
N PHE A 559 -31.73 -16.43 -2.46
CA PHE A 559 -30.65 -15.76 -3.22
C PHE A 559 -30.66 -16.11 -4.71
N LEU A 560 -31.27 -17.20 -5.11
CA LEU A 560 -31.41 -17.63 -6.51
C LEU A 560 -32.55 -16.87 -7.21
N THR A 561 -33.63 -16.59 -6.51
CA THR A 561 -34.76 -15.79 -7.04
C THR A 561 -34.39 -14.36 -7.39
N ASN A 562 -33.55 -13.72 -6.58
CA ASN A 562 -33.06 -12.35 -6.84
C ASN A 562 -32.13 -12.26 -8.07
N GLU A 563 -31.44 -13.33 -8.45
CA GLU A 563 -30.65 -13.36 -9.69
C GLU A 563 -31.52 -13.49 -10.93
N LEU A 564 -32.60 -14.26 -10.87
CA LEU A 564 -33.55 -14.40 -11.98
C LEU A 564 -34.31 -13.09 -12.23
N GLU A 565 -34.77 -12.40 -11.19
CA GLU A 565 -35.43 -11.10 -11.31
C GLU A 565 -34.47 -9.99 -11.82
N ARG A 566 -33.17 -10.04 -11.48
CA ARG A 566 -32.16 -9.13 -12.03
C ARG A 566 -31.79 -9.47 -13.47
N ALA A 567 -31.69 -10.73 -13.83
CA ALA A 567 -31.40 -11.16 -15.20
C ALA A 567 -32.53 -10.75 -16.19
N GLU A 568 -33.79 -10.72 -15.73
CA GLU A 568 -34.90 -10.20 -16.53
C GLU A 568 -34.87 -8.67 -16.68
N SER A 569 -34.24 -7.94 -15.75
CA SER A 569 -34.08 -6.47 -15.85
C SER A 569 -32.89 -6.02 -16.73
N ASP A 570 -31.96 -6.91 -17.05
CA ASP A 570 -30.69 -6.60 -17.74
C ASP A 570 -30.77 -6.63 -19.28
N ASN A 571 -31.98 -6.53 -19.86
CA ASN A 571 -32.20 -6.38 -21.30
C ASN A 571 -31.51 -5.11 -21.89
N TRP A 572 -31.07 -4.19 -21.04
CA TRP A 572 -30.35 -2.98 -21.45
C TRP A 572 -28.91 -3.28 -21.92
N LEU A 573 -28.26 -4.32 -21.40
CA LEU A 573 -26.93 -4.76 -21.84
C LEU A 573 -26.94 -5.30 -23.28
N GLU A 574 -28.01 -6.00 -23.68
CA GLU A 574 -28.19 -6.43 -25.06
C GLU A 574 -28.42 -5.22 -25.98
N ASN A 575 -29.23 -4.24 -25.55
CA ASN A 575 -29.43 -3.00 -26.29
C ASN A 575 -28.10 -2.23 -26.49
N ILE A 576 -27.23 -2.16 -25.49
CA ILE A 576 -25.89 -1.55 -25.62
C ILE A 576 -25.03 -2.34 -26.62
N LYS A 577 -25.01 -3.68 -26.55
CA LYS A 577 -24.27 -4.52 -27.50
C LYS A 577 -24.75 -4.33 -28.94
N GLU A 578 -26.04 -4.14 -29.12
CA GLU A 578 -26.68 -3.89 -30.42
C GLU A 578 -26.70 -2.42 -30.84
N HIS A 579 -26.05 -1.51 -30.10
CA HIS A 579 -26.04 -0.07 -30.31
C HIS A 579 -27.48 0.56 -30.34
N GLN A 580 -28.41 -0.04 -29.62
CA GLN A 580 -29.75 0.48 -29.47
C GLN A 580 -29.85 1.47 -28.29
N PRO A 581 -30.66 2.52 -28.38
CA PRO A 581 -30.84 3.45 -27.27
C PRO A 581 -31.44 2.76 -26.06
N VAL A 582 -30.80 2.91 -24.92
CA VAL A 582 -31.32 2.39 -23.62
C VAL A 582 -32.19 3.48 -22.99
N PRO A 583 -33.49 3.26 -22.78
CA PRO A 583 -34.38 4.23 -22.16
C PRO A 583 -34.19 4.25 -20.63
N ILE A 584 -33.05 4.74 -20.17
CA ILE A 584 -32.81 4.92 -18.73
C ILE A 584 -33.33 6.31 -18.32
N GLN A 585 -34.36 6.35 -17.46
CA GLN A 585 -34.73 7.55 -16.74
C GLN A 585 -33.83 7.70 -15.51
N SER A 586 -32.72 8.37 -15.67
CA SER A 586 -31.84 8.71 -14.53
C SER A 586 -32.27 10.06 -13.94
N PRO A 587 -32.43 10.17 -12.60
CA PRO A 587 -32.65 11.48 -11.97
C PRO A 587 -31.45 12.42 -12.13
N TYR A 588 -30.30 11.90 -12.53
CA TYR A 588 -29.05 12.64 -12.74
C TYR A 588 -28.80 13.02 -14.21
N LYS A 589 -29.75 12.77 -15.12
CA LYS A 589 -29.58 13.01 -16.57
C LYS A 589 -29.14 14.43 -16.87
N ASP A 590 -29.85 15.41 -16.32
CA ASP A 590 -29.57 16.83 -16.56
C ASP A 590 -28.24 17.27 -15.94
N GLU A 591 -27.86 16.67 -14.84
CA GLU A 591 -26.56 16.92 -14.16
C GLU A 591 -25.40 16.32 -14.97
N ILE A 592 -25.54 15.09 -15.44
CA ILE A 592 -24.56 14.43 -16.32
C ILE A 592 -24.41 15.20 -17.63
N GLN A 593 -25.53 15.62 -18.24
CA GLN A 593 -25.51 16.40 -19.46
C GLN A 593 -24.78 17.73 -19.28
N ARG A 594 -25.03 18.43 -18.16
CA ARG A 594 -24.31 19.66 -17.81
C ARG A 594 -22.79 19.43 -17.63
N TYR A 595 -22.36 18.28 -17.04
CA TYR A 595 -20.95 17.96 -16.93
C TYR A 595 -20.30 17.57 -18.26
N MET A 596 -21.05 16.88 -19.14
CA MET A 596 -20.57 16.48 -20.47
C MET A 596 -20.46 17.66 -21.44
N GLU A 597 -21.35 18.67 -21.30
CA GLU A 597 -21.36 19.88 -22.09
C GLU A 597 -20.51 21.01 -21.47
N TYR A 598 -19.91 20.79 -20.32
CA TYR A 598 -19.07 21.79 -19.64
C TYR A 598 -17.77 22.00 -20.41
N GLU A 599 -17.62 23.17 -21.00
CA GLU A 599 -16.34 23.65 -21.56
C GLU A 599 -15.64 24.54 -20.54
N TYR A 600 -14.39 24.21 -20.23
CA TYR A 600 -13.59 25.03 -19.35
C TYR A 600 -13.23 26.37 -20.02
N GLN A 601 -13.75 27.46 -19.49
CA GLN A 601 -13.63 28.80 -20.12
C GLN A 601 -12.19 29.32 -20.21
N ASN A 602 -11.27 28.77 -19.40
CA ASN A 602 -9.88 29.21 -19.35
C ASN A 602 -8.93 28.11 -19.86
N GLU A 603 -9.27 27.44 -20.96
CA GLU A 603 -8.46 26.36 -21.53
C GLU A 603 -7.02 26.80 -21.81
N ALA A 604 -6.81 27.99 -22.34
CA ALA A 604 -5.49 28.58 -22.58
C ALA A 604 -4.66 28.75 -21.30
N ALA A 605 -5.28 28.92 -20.15
CA ALA A 605 -4.56 29.00 -18.87
C ALA A 605 -4.01 27.65 -18.40
N THR A 606 -4.59 26.52 -18.85
CA THR A 606 -4.12 25.17 -18.47
C THR A 606 -2.76 24.84 -19.07
N GLU A 607 -2.37 25.50 -20.15
CA GLU A 607 -1.08 25.29 -20.84
C GLU A 607 0.06 26.11 -20.23
N ILE A 608 -0.27 27.06 -19.35
CA ILE A 608 0.70 27.97 -18.73
C ILE A 608 1.04 27.49 -17.32
N ARG A 609 2.32 27.41 -17.01
CA ARG A 609 2.76 27.04 -15.67
C ARG A 609 2.53 28.21 -14.71
N ALA A 610 1.77 27.98 -13.63
CA ALA A 610 1.51 28.97 -12.61
C ALA A 610 2.76 29.46 -11.86
N LYS A 611 3.86 28.68 -11.91
CA LYS A 611 5.14 28.98 -11.27
C LYS A 611 6.30 28.58 -12.18
N GLN A 612 7.27 29.50 -12.34
CA GLN A 612 8.49 29.28 -13.14
C GLN A 612 9.72 29.88 -12.45
N SER A 613 10.89 29.26 -12.69
CA SER A 613 12.15 29.88 -12.28
C SER A 613 12.71 30.77 -13.39
N VAL A 614 13.50 31.80 -13.02
CA VAL A 614 14.16 32.65 -13.99
C VAL A 614 15.06 31.84 -14.94
N THR A 615 15.66 30.77 -14.45
CA THR A 615 16.51 29.86 -15.26
C THR A 615 15.69 29.09 -16.29
N GLU A 616 14.47 28.66 -15.96
CA GLU A 616 13.56 28.01 -16.92
C GLU A 616 13.10 28.97 -18.00
N LEU A 617 12.71 30.18 -17.64
CA LEU A 617 12.35 31.23 -18.59
C LEU A 617 13.50 31.57 -19.55
N LYS A 618 14.69 31.77 -19.03
CA LYS A 618 15.88 31.98 -19.85
C LYS A 618 16.08 30.89 -20.87
N ARG A 619 15.87 29.63 -20.51
CA ARG A 619 16.00 28.48 -21.39
C ARG A 619 14.89 28.48 -22.47
N GLN A 620 13.66 28.82 -22.11
CA GLN A 620 12.53 28.92 -23.01
C GLN A 620 12.78 29.97 -24.11
N PHE A 621 13.24 31.15 -23.73
CA PHE A 621 13.53 32.24 -24.68
C PHE A 621 14.77 31.95 -25.58
N SER A 622 15.77 31.23 -25.05
CA SER A 622 16.96 30.86 -25.86
C SER A 622 16.67 29.78 -26.92
N LEU A 623 15.55 29.06 -26.81
CA LEU A 623 15.11 28.10 -27.82
C LEU A 623 14.22 28.71 -28.91
N GLN A 624 13.62 29.88 -28.69
CA GLN A 624 12.77 30.56 -29.67
C GLN A 624 13.57 31.16 -30.84
N ASP A 625 14.84 31.52 -30.65
CA ASP A 625 15.68 32.15 -31.67
C ASP A 625 16.20 31.20 -32.79
N SER A 626 15.96 29.92 -32.72
CA SER A 626 16.59 29.00 -33.70
C SER A 626 15.63 28.41 -34.75
N TRP A 627 14.29 28.49 -34.66
CA TRP A 627 13.36 28.00 -35.71
C TRP A 627 11.94 28.54 -35.48
N SER A 628 11.54 29.51 -36.26
CA SER A 628 10.14 29.92 -36.39
C SER A 628 9.42 28.88 -37.28
N ASP A 629 8.60 28.03 -36.72
CA ASP A 629 7.26 27.69 -37.17
C ASP A 629 6.64 26.60 -36.27
N THR A 630 5.42 26.92 -35.78
CA THR A 630 4.36 26.02 -35.34
C THR A 630 4.71 24.69 -34.68
N THR A 631 4.21 24.53 -33.47
CA THR A 631 4.07 23.32 -32.63
C THR A 631 5.07 23.21 -31.48
N LEU A 632 4.96 24.13 -30.55
CA LEU A 632 5.70 24.04 -29.26
C LEU A 632 4.87 23.41 -28.11
N LEU A 633 3.92 22.56 -28.43
CA LEU A 633 3.18 21.77 -27.44
C LEU A 633 3.58 20.30 -27.59
N LYS A 634 4.39 19.80 -26.64
CA LYS A 634 4.85 18.42 -26.44
C LYS A 634 6.26 18.10 -26.88
N GLU A 635 7.25 18.68 -26.24
CA GLU A 635 8.42 17.89 -25.90
C GLU A 635 8.62 17.90 -24.39
N PHE A 636 8.15 16.84 -23.75
CA PHE A 636 8.63 16.45 -22.42
C PHE A 636 10.13 16.26 -22.53
N GLN A 637 10.89 17.25 -22.03
CA GLN A 637 12.34 17.14 -22.01
C GLN A 637 12.71 15.88 -21.23
N LYS A 638 13.45 14.99 -21.89
CA LYS A 638 14.21 13.93 -21.25
C LYS A 638 14.96 14.53 -20.07
N VAL A 639 14.50 14.24 -18.87
CA VAL A 639 15.28 14.48 -17.67
C VAL A 639 16.53 13.65 -17.85
N SER A 640 17.65 14.28 -18.16
CA SER A 640 18.96 13.64 -18.12
C SER A 640 19.18 13.21 -16.68
N LEU A 641 18.88 11.96 -16.41
CA LEU A 641 19.22 11.34 -15.14
C LEU A 641 20.72 11.11 -15.19
N ASP A 642 21.45 12.07 -14.66
CA ASP A 642 22.88 11.94 -14.46
C ASP A 642 23.17 10.63 -13.71
N ARG A 643 24.18 9.90 -14.21
CA ARG A 643 24.65 8.69 -13.56
C ARG A 643 24.94 8.96 -12.09
N PRO A 644 24.62 8.04 -11.19
CA PRO A 644 24.92 8.21 -9.78
C PRO A 644 26.36 8.66 -9.56
N LYS A 645 26.58 9.66 -8.73
CA LYS A 645 27.88 10.35 -8.53
C LYS A 645 29.05 9.40 -8.25
N PHE A 646 28.82 8.25 -7.67
CA PHE A 646 29.86 7.23 -7.38
C PHE A 646 30.35 6.44 -8.61
N LEU A 647 29.69 6.55 -9.77
CA LEU A 647 30.09 5.91 -11.02
C LEU A 647 30.78 6.88 -12.00
N GLN A 648 30.84 8.16 -11.67
CA GLN A 648 31.51 9.16 -12.47
C GLN A 648 32.99 9.23 -12.07
N LYS A 649 33.91 8.99 -13.03
CA LYS A 649 35.32 9.26 -12.83
C LYS A 649 35.50 10.78 -12.68
N ASN A 650 35.71 11.23 -11.46
CA ASN A 650 36.31 12.48 -10.95
C ASN A 650 36.44 13.72 -11.90
N LYS A 651 35.44 14.04 -12.72
CA LYS A 651 35.38 15.34 -13.39
C LYS A 651 34.05 16.01 -13.03
N LEU A 652 34.16 17.11 -12.29
CA LEU A 652 33.01 17.97 -11.98
C LEU A 652 32.51 18.62 -13.29
N SER A 653 31.17 18.74 -13.41
CA SER A 653 30.56 19.53 -14.47
C SER A 653 30.85 21.03 -14.28
N ALA A 654 30.80 21.81 -15.36
CA ALA A 654 30.94 23.27 -15.27
C ALA A 654 29.95 23.92 -14.31
N THR A 655 28.73 23.38 -14.25
CA THR A 655 27.66 23.79 -13.32
C THR A 655 28.06 23.53 -11.86
N GLU A 656 28.61 22.34 -11.55
CA GLU A 656 29.03 22.03 -10.17
C GLU A 656 30.20 22.90 -9.71
N ILE A 657 31.14 23.26 -10.61
CA ILE A 657 32.21 24.21 -10.32
C ILE A 657 31.64 25.59 -10.09
N GLY A 658 30.69 26.03 -10.94
CA GLY A 658 29.99 27.31 -10.77
C GLY A 658 29.29 27.39 -9.40
N THR A 659 28.50 26.38 -9.03
CA THR A 659 27.84 26.34 -7.73
C THR A 659 28.85 26.42 -6.58
N ALA A 660 29.96 25.71 -6.65
CA ALA A 660 30.99 25.77 -5.60
C ALA A 660 31.64 27.16 -5.49
N MET A 661 31.84 27.84 -6.62
CA MET A 661 32.36 29.21 -6.61
C MET A 661 31.36 30.22 -6.03
N HIS A 662 30.06 30.11 -6.38
CA HIS A 662 29.02 30.97 -5.78
C HIS A 662 28.92 30.75 -4.25
N THR A 663 28.95 29.49 -3.81
CA THR A 663 28.94 29.12 -2.39
C THR A 663 30.13 29.74 -1.65
N LEU A 664 31.32 29.76 -2.25
CA LEU A 664 32.49 30.41 -1.66
C LEU A 664 32.32 31.94 -1.64
N MET A 665 31.86 32.56 -2.74
CA MET A 665 31.60 33.99 -2.81
C MET A 665 30.57 34.47 -1.77
N GLN A 666 29.59 33.65 -1.45
CA GLN A 666 28.61 33.90 -0.39
C GLN A 666 29.27 33.98 1.01
N ALA A 667 30.28 33.14 1.25
CA ALA A 667 30.85 32.95 2.58
C ALA A 667 32.08 33.84 2.88
N VAL A 668 32.70 34.42 1.84
CA VAL A 668 33.87 35.32 2.04
C VAL A 668 33.49 36.52 2.90
N SER A 669 34.29 36.82 3.93
CA SER A 669 34.12 38.08 4.73
C SER A 669 34.38 39.33 3.88
N LEU A 670 33.52 40.32 4.06
CA LEU A 670 33.70 41.66 3.47
C LEU A 670 34.30 42.66 4.43
N ASP A 671 34.70 42.26 5.64
CA ASP A 671 35.27 43.16 6.67
C ASP A 671 36.67 43.69 6.28
N TYR A 672 37.36 42.91 5.48
CA TYR A 672 38.71 43.24 4.96
C TYR A 672 38.89 42.56 3.59
N LYS A 673 39.90 43.09 2.83
CA LYS A 673 40.24 42.48 1.54
C LYS A 673 40.81 41.08 1.79
N PRO A 674 40.17 39.99 1.27
CA PRO A 674 40.60 38.64 1.57
C PRO A 674 41.99 38.35 1.01
N THR A 675 42.81 37.64 1.78
CA THR A 675 44.09 37.09 1.33
C THR A 675 43.93 35.64 0.88
N LYS A 676 45.00 35.12 0.26
CA LYS A 676 44.99 33.70 -0.16
C LYS A 676 44.81 32.75 1.02
N GLU A 677 45.49 33.07 2.12
CA GLU A 677 45.45 32.32 3.37
C GLU A 677 44.05 32.32 3.99
N ASP A 678 43.33 33.44 3.94
CA ASP A 678 41.95 33.55 4.43
C ASP A 678 41.00 32.64 3.64
N LEU A 679 41.14 32.62 2.30
CA LEU A 679 40.32 31.77 1.43
C LEU A 679 40.62 30.30 1.61
N GLU A 680 41.90 29.90 1.78
CA GLU A 680 42.32 28.56 2.08
C GLU A 680 41.75 28.06 3.43
N GLN A 681 41.76 28.93 4.46
CA GLN A 681 41.17 28.62 5.76
C GLN A 681 39.66 28.52 5.70
N LEU A 682 39.00 29.38 4.92
CA LEU A 682 37.56 29.33 4.70
C LEU A 682 37.16 27.99 3.99
N LEU A 683 37.88 27.60 2.96
CA LEU A 683 37.69 26.34 2.26
C LEU A 683 37.89 25.14 3.18
N HIS A 684 38.87 25.20 4.09
CA HIS A 684 39.06 24.15 5.08
C HIS A 684 37.84 24.03 6.03
N THR A 685 37.34 25.18 6.49
CA THR A 685 36.14 25.23 7.35
C THR A 685 34.89 24.73 6.63
N MET A 686 34.72 25.06 5.34
CA MET A 686 33.61 24.56 4.53
C MET A 686 33.68 23.06 4.31
N ARG A 687 34.87 22.51 4.21
CA ARG A 687 35.10 21.06 4.16
C ARG A 687 34.70 20.39 5.47
N GLU A 688 35.13 20.92 6.62
CA GLU A 688 34.79 20.34 7.93
C GLU A 688 33.29 20.36 8.22
N LYS A 689 32.57 21.33 7.65
CA LYS A 689 31.09 21.44 7.74
C LYS A 689 30.34 20.70 6.63
N ASP A 690 31.03 19.90 5.82
CA ASP A 690 30.43 19.18 4.67
C ASP A 690 29.66 20.09 3.67
N ILE A 691 30.02 21.38 3.59
CA ILE A 691 29.44 22.34 2.63
C ILE A 691 30.01 22.10 1.24
N LEU A 692 31.31 21.87 1.11
CA LEU A 692 32.00 21.57 -0.13
C LEU A 692 32.82 20.28 -0.02
N THR A 693 32.81 19.50 -1.09
CA THR A 693 33.59 18.23 -1.18
C THR A 693 35.06 18.51 -1.57
N ASP A 694 35.96 17.60 -1.23
CA ASP A 694 37.39 17.68 -1.62
C ASP A 694 37.62 17.89 -3.13
N VAL A 695 36.73 17.34 -3.96
CA VAL A 695 36.81 17.44 -5.42
C VAL A 695 36.38 18.84 -5.87
N GLN A 696 35.37 19.41 -5.26
CA GLN A 696 34.91 20.79 -5.52
C GLN A 696 35.96 21.82 -5.07
N ILE A 697 36.53 21.66 -3.88
CA ILE A 697 37.60 22.53 -3.36
C ILE A 697 38.82 22.57 -4.29
N LYS A 698 39.23 21.41 -4.80
CA LYS A 698 40.34 21.32 -5.77
C LYS A 698 40.04 21.95 -7.13
N ALA A 699 38.77 22.06 -7.51
CA ALA A 699 38.34 22.66 -8.77
C ALA A 699 38.16 24.20 -8.69
N ILE A 700 38.07 24.74 -7.50
CA ILE A 700 37.95 26.21 -7.29
C ILE A 700 39.30 26.89 -7.54
N ASN A 701 39.28 27.89 -8.39
CA ASN A 701 40.47 28.73 -8.67
C ASN A 701 40.48 29.94 -7.72
N ILE A 702 41.19 29.82 -6.57
CA ILE A 702 41.30 30.87 -5.55
C ILE A 702 41.79 32.19 -6.16
N LYS A 703 42.69 32.20 -7.15
CA LYS A 703 43.18 33.39 -7.79
C LYS A 703 42.07 34.22 -8.43
N GLN A 704 41.10 33.58 -9.10
CA GLN A 704 39.94 34.24 -9.71
C GLN A 704 39.05 34.96 -8.69
N ILE A 705 38.96 34.44 -7.48
CA ILE A 705 38.25 35.10 -6.37
C ILE A 705 39.01 36.32 -5.86
N LEU A 706 40.33 36.21 -5.70
CA LEU A 706 41.18 37.33 -5.30
C LEU A 706 41.13 38.45 -6.35
N ASP A 707 41.23 38.09 -7.61
CA ASP A 707 41.15 39.00 -8.74
C ASP A 707 39.81 39.79 -8.76
N PHE A 708 38.72 39.16 -8.33
CA PHE A 708 37.42 39.84 -8.16
C PHE A 708 37.51 40.97 -7.15
N PHE A 709 38.09 40.68 -5.97
CA PHE A 709 38.23 41.71 -4.92
C PHE A 709 39.27 42.79 -5.25
N GLU A 710 40.07 42.65 -6.31
CA GLU A 710 40.93 43.64 -6.92
C GLU A 710 40.21 44.47 -7.98
N SER A 711 39.06 44.00 -8.48
CA SER A 711 38.29 44.74 -9.48
C SER A 711 37.51 45.92 -8.87
N PRO A 712 37.10 46.90 -9.69
CA PRO A 712 36.29 48.04 -9.24
C PRO A 712 34.98 47.65 -8.54
N LEU A 713 34.37 46.52 -8.95
CA LEU A 713 33.17 46.00 -8.30
C LEU A 713 33.46 45.41 -6.91
N GLY A 714 34.54 44.63 -6.80
CA GLY A 714 34.98 44.06 -5.53
C GLY A 714 35.40 45.11 -4.52
N GLU A 715 36.14 46.15 -4.96
CA GLU A 715 36.48 47.29 -4.13
C GLU A 715 35.25 48.07 -3.64
N THR A 716 34.24 48.26 -4.53
CA THR A 716 32.97 48.90 -4.16
C THR A 716 32.20 48.06 -3.13
N MET A 717 32.20 46.73 -3.26
CA MET A 717 31.57 45.84 -2.28
C MET A 717 32.23 45.88 -0.92
N LEU A 718 33.56 45.96 -0.87
CA LEU A 718 34.33 46.11 0.39
C LEU A 718 34.07 47.44 1.07
N GLN A 719 34.04 48.54 0.28
CA GLN A 719 33.76 49.89 0.81
C GLN A 719 32.33 50.02 1.35
N LYS A 720 31.35 49.31 0.73
CA LYS A 720 29.92 49.36 1.09
C LYS A 720 29.45 48.08 1.77
N LYS A 721 30.32 47.40 2.51
CA LYS A 721 30.08 46.08 3.09
C LYS A 721 28.74 45.94 3.84
N ASP A 722 28.34 46.96 4.61
CA ASP A 722 27.13 46.99 5.42
C ASP A 722 25.85 47.10 4.58
N LEU A 723 25.98 47.48 3.30
CA LEU A 723 24.90 47.65 2.33
C LEU A 723 24.82 46.47 1.35
N VAL A 724 25.74 45.51 1.45
CA VAL A 724 25.79 44.32 0.56
C VAL A 724 24.88 43.23 1.11
N LYS A 725 23.95 42.78 0.29
CA LYS A 725 23.16 41.56 0.52
C LYS A 725 23.55 40.52 -0.52
N ARG A 726 23.72 39.27 -0.08
CA ARG A 726 24.13 38.13 -0.94
C ARG A 726 23.09 37.04 -0.92
N GLU A 727 22.95 36.29 -2.05
CA GLU A 727 21.98 35.19 -2.23
C GLU A 727 20.57 35.64 -1.82
N VAL A 728 20.06 36.70 -2.44
CA VAL A 728 18.76 37.27 -2.10
C VAL A 728 17.65 36.58 -2.87
N PRO A 729 16.84 35.70 -2.22
CA PRO A 729 15.73 35.06 -2.88
C PRO A 729 14.60 36.05 -3.10
N PHE A 730 13.92 35.94 -4.25
CA PHE A 730 12.73 36.72 -4.54
C PHE A 730 11.62 35.85 -5.18
N SER A 731 10.39 36.34 -5.04
CA SER A 731 9.20 35.82 -5.73
C SER A 731 8.43 36.99 -6.28
N TYR A 732 8.17 37.01 -7.57
CA TYR A 732 7.53 38.12 -8.27
C TYR A 732 6.42 37.62 -9.17
N LEU A 733 5.25 38.30 -9.17
CA LEU A 733 4.11 37.98 -10.01
C LEU A 733 4.15 38.81 -11.29
N LEU A 734 4.37 38.16 -12.42
CA LEU A 734 4.43 38.78 -13.73
C LEU A 734 3.15 38.49 -14.51
N PRO A 735 2.56 39.47 -15.21
CA PRO A 735 1.44 39.21 -16.13
C PRO A 735 1.81 38.23 -17.24
N VAL A 736 0.90 37.32 -17.58
CA VAL A 736 1.12 36.33 -18.65
C VAL A 736 1.42 37.02 -19.98
N SER A 737 0.76 38.15 -20.26
CA SER A 737 0.94 38.95 -21.47
C SER A 737 2.36 39.51 -21.67
N GLU A 738 3.16 39.62 -20.60
CA GLU A 738 4.55 40.05 -20.68
C GLU A 738 5.52 38.90 -20.98
N LEU A 739 5.06 37.65 -20.78
CA LEU A 739 5.86 36.46 -21.03
C LEU A 739 5.51 35.77 -22.36
N TYR A 740 4.25 35.88 -22.79
CA TYR A 740 3.69 35.15 -23.93
C TYR A 740 2.89 36.10 -24.83
N GLU A 741 3.50 36.58 -25.90
CA GLU A 741 2.93 37.62 -26.81
C GLU A 741 1.60 37.26 -27.47
N LYS A 742 1.18 35.98 -27.44
CA LYS A 742 -0.04 35.49 -28.12
C LYS A 742 -1.18 35.09 -27.19
N VAL A 743 -1.04 35.34 -25.89
CA VAL A 743 -2.01 34.87 -24.90
C VAL A 743 -2.63 36.08 -24.20
N ASP A 744 -3.89 36.38 -24.57
CA ASP A 744 -4.67 37.46 -23.95
C ASP A 744 -5.37 36.88 -22.69
N LEU A 745 -4.65 36.71 -21.62
CA LEU A 745 -5.16 36.24 -20.35
C LEU A 745 -4.80 37.25 -19.26
N ASP A 746 -5.77 37.66 -18.47
CA ASP A 746 -5.57 38.50 -17.26
C ASP A 746 -5.10 37.62 -16.07
N GLU A 747 -4.09 36.80 -16.33
CA GLU A 747 -3.50 35.87 -15.39
C GLU A 747 -2.05 36.25 -15.09
N ARG A 748 -1.52 35.79 -13.94
CA ARG A 748 -0.15 36.08 -13.50
C ARG A 748 0.62 34.81 -13.22
N VAL A 749 1.90 34.80 -13.58
CA VAL A 749 2.83 33.71 -13.33
C VAL A 749 3.78 34.11 -12.18
N LEU A 750 3.96 33.21 -11.21
CA LEU A 750 4.91 33.40 -10.12
C LEU A 750 6.32 33.09 -10.60
N ILE A 751 7.16 34.12 -10.69
CA ILE A 751 8.57 33.99 -11.02
C ILE A 751 9.40 33.94 -9.75
N GLN A 752 10.30 32.96 -9.67
CA GLN A 752 11.21 32.81 -8.53
C GLN A 752 12.67 32.83 -9.01
N GLY A 753 13.51 33.51 -8.25
CA GLY A 753 14.94 33.57 -8.51
C GLY A 753 15.74 33.91 -7.25
N VAL A 754 17.04 33.89 -7.39
CA VAL A 754 18.00 34.30 -6.36
C VAL A 754 19.01 35.25 -7.02
N VAL A 755 19.21 36.43 -6.44
CA VAL A 755 20.22 37.38 -6.89
C VAL A 755 21.51 37.08 -6.13
N ASP A 756 22.63 36.88 -6.84
CA ASP A 756 23.91 36.49 -6.23
C ASP A 756 24.39 37.53 -5.23
N SER A 757 24.41 38.80 -5.63
CA SER A 757 24.78 39.92 -4.76
C SER A 757 24.09 41.21 -5.18
N MET A 758 23.73 42.04 -4.21
CA MET A 758 23.24 43.40 -4.45
C MET A 758 23.76 44.38 -3.41
N ILE A 759 23.99 45.60 -3.83
CA ILE A 759 24.33 46.74 -2.95
C ILE A 759 23.10 47.59 -2.86
N GLU A 760 22.51 47.71 -1.67
CA GLU A 760 21.28 48.45 -1.42
C GLU A 760 21.56 49.77 -0.72
N GLU A 761 21.47 50.87 -1.44
CA GLU A 761 21.58 52.23 -0.96
C GLU A 761 20.19 52.81 -0.58
N GLU A 762 20.13 54.06 -0.11
CA GLU A 762 18.87 54.65 0.33
C GLU A 762 17.80 54.68 -0.78
N GLU A 763 18.16 55.10 -2.00
CA GLU A 763 17.22 55.22 -3.11
C GLU A 763 17.51 54.27 -4.30
N THR A 764 18.69 53.66 -4.32
CA THR A 764 19.18 52.91 -5.47
C THR A 764 19.72 51.52 -5.08
N ILE A 765 19.68 50.61 -6.04
CA ILE A 765 20.22 49.25 -5.90
C ILE A 765 21.16 48.99 -7.09
N THR A 766 22.29 48.37 -6.80
CA THR A 766 23.22 47.85 -7.82
C THR A 766 23.21 46.33 -7.73
N LEU A 767 22.93 45.66 -8.83
CA LEU A 767 22.93 44.17 -8.92
C LEU A 767 24.26 43.65 -9.44
N ILE A 768 24.75 42.58 -8.88
CA ILE A 768 25.98 41.89 -9.30
C ILE A 768 25.66 40.40 -9.38
N ASP A 769 25.90 39.82 -10.56
CA ASP A 769 25.64 38.39 -10.82
C ASP A 769 26.93 37.72 -11.36
N TYR A 770 27.37 36.65 -10.72
CA TYR A 770 28.65 36.01 -11.01
C TYR A 770 28.52 34.95 -12.09
N LYS A 771 29.48 34.88 -13.02
CA LYS A 771 29.49 33.92 -14.13
C LYS A 771 30.83 33.21 -14.24
N THR A 772 30.73 31.89 -14.37
CA THR A 772 31.86 30.96 -14.56
C THR A 772 32.02 30.46 -15.99
N ASP A 773 31.36 31.12 -16.95
CA ASP A 773 31.49 30.80 -18.37
C ASP A 773 32.97 30.98 -18.83
N LYS A 774 33.40 30.04 -19.67
CA LYS A 774 34.74 30.16 -20.31
C LYS A 774 34.68 31.19 -21.42
N ILE A 775 35.48 32.23 -21.30
CA ILE A 775 35.64 33.33 -22.24
C ILE A 775 36.94 33.16 -23.02
N GLU A 776 38.08 32.96 -22.32
CA GLU A 776 39.40 32.76 -22.95
C GLU A 776 39.45 31.49 -23.79
N GLY A 777 39.97 31.62 -25.01
CA GLY A 777 40.09 30.54 -25.96
C GLY A 777 38.76 30.09 -26.65
N ARG A 778 37.62 30.69 -26.29
CA ARG A 778 36.32 30.43 -26.92
C ARG A 778 35.88 31.54 -27.88
N TYR A 779 36.23 32.77 -27.56
CA TYR A 779 35.95 33.95 -28.40
C TYR A 779 37.23 34.62 -28.85
N ALA A 780 37.18 35.34 -29.98
CA ALA A 780 38.32 35.97 -30.59
C ALA A 780 38.89 37.11 -29.69
N ASP A 781 38.01 37.88 -29.08
CA ASP A 781 38.34 38.96 -28.11
C ASP A 781 37.15 39.19 -27.16
N TRP A 782 37.30 40.04 -26.16
CA TRP A 782 36.28 40.41 -25.22
C TRP A 782 35.07 41.11 -25.89
N ASN A 783 35.25 41.97 -26.88
CA ASN A 783 34.17 42.69 -27.53
C ASN A 783 33.19 41.71 -28.22
N ALA A 784 33.72 40.64 -28.84
CA ALA A 784 32.93 39.60 -29.44
C ALA A 784 32.19 38.77 -28.38
N ALA A 785 32.85 38.44 -27.26
CA ALA A 785 32.27 37.73 -26.14
C ALA A 785 31.19 38.55 -25.44
N GLU A 786 31.42 39.85 -25.19
CA GLU A 786 30.53 40.76 -24.48
C GLU A 786 29.15 40.82 -25.14
N LYS A 787 29.11 40.94 -26.49
CA LYS A 787 27.86 40.98 -27.24
C LYS A 787 27.02 39.74 -27.03
N VAL A 788 27.64 38.59 -27.16
CA VAL A 788 26.97 37.30 -26.96
C VAL A 788 26.55 37.09 -25.51
N MET A 789 27.34 37.52 -24.55
CA MET A 789 27.00 37.36 -23.13
C MET A 789 25.88 38.32 -22.72
N LYS A 790 25.84 39.55 -23.26
CA LYS A 790 24.71 40.48 -23.05
C LYS A 790 23.41 39.85 -23.54
N GLU A 791 23.36 39.34 -24.75
CA GLU A 791 22.16 38.70 -25.30
C GLU A 791 21.76 37.51 -24.45
N ARG A 792 22.71 36.65 -24.06
CA ARG A 792 22.43 35.43 -23.26
C ARG A 792 21.84 35.70 -21.88
N TYR A 793 22.28 36.76 -21.23
CA TYR A 793 21.93 37.06 -19.81
C TYR A 793 20.96 38.21 -19.65
N HIS A 794 20.59 38.91 -20.74
CA HIS A 794 19.72 40.10 -20.71
C HIS A 794 18.41 39.81 -19.98
N ILE A 795 17.68 38.79 -20.38
CA ILE A 795 16.37 38.40 -19.79
C ILE A 795 16.49 38.10 -18.30
N GLN A 796 17.51 37.35 -17.89
CA GLN A 796 17.77 37.03 -16.50
C GLN A 796 17.94 38.27 -15.64
N ILE A 797 18.85 39.15 -16.05
CA ILE A 797 19.19 40.33 -15.30
C ILE A 797 18.05 41.35 -15.30
N LYS A 798 17.30 41.43 -16.40
CA LYS A 798 16.12 42.28 -16.48
C LYS A 798 15.04 41.82 -15.49
N LEU A 799 14.69 40.52 -15.47
CA LEU A 799 13.73 39.98 -14.50
C LEU A 799 14.19 40.19 -13.06
N TYR A 800 15.49 40.07 -12.79
CA TYR A 800 16.05 40.39 -11.48
C TYR A 800 15.82 41.83 -11.10
N ALA A 801 16.13 42.77 -12.02
CA ALA A 801 15.97 44.20 -11.80
C ALA A 801 14.51 44.59 -11.60
N GLU A 802 13.58 44.09 -12.41
CA GLU A 802 12.16 44.35 -12.27
C GLU A 802 11.60 43.79 -10.96
N ALA A 803 11.93 42.57 -10.62
CA ALA A 803 11.46 41.92 -9.39
C ALA A 803 11.98 42.66 -8.14
N ILE A 804 13.27 42.96 -8.09
CA ILE A 804 13.88 43.66 -6.95
C ILE A 804 13.35 45.10 -6.84
N GLN A 805 13.18 45.80 -7.97
CA GLN A 805 12.59 47.13 -7.98
C GLN A 805 11.12 47.11 -7.48
N ALA A 806 10.32 46.14 -7.92
CA ALA A 806 8.93 46.01 -7.49
C ALA A 806 8.81 45.67 -6.01
N ILE A 807 9.71 44.80 -5.49
CA ILE A 807 9.68 44.35 -4.10
C ILE A 807 10.23 45.40 -3.16
N SER A 808 11.35 46.08 -3.52
CA SER A 808 12.03 47.05 -2.63
C SER A 808 11.46 48.46 -2.71
N GLY A 809 10.77 48.80 -3.81
CA GLY A 809 10.34 50.15 -4.12
C GLY A 809 11.48 51.08 -4.53
N LYS A 810 12.73 50.57 -4.63
CA LYS A 810 13.94 51.33 -4.95
C LYS A 810 14.35 51.12 -6.41
N LYS A 811 14.98 52.11 -7.04
CA LYS A 811 15.39 52.03 -8.44
C LYS A 811 16.66 51.20 -8.58
N VAL A 812 16.67 50.21 -9.48
CA VAL A 812 17.89 49.53 -9.88
C VAL A 812 18.69 50.47 -10.82
N ALA A 813 19.77 51.03 -10.29
CA ALA A 813 20.59 52.00 -11.00
C ALA A 813 21.58 51.38 -11.99
N ALA A 814 22.09 50.19 -11.64
CA ALA A 814 23.03 49.44 -12.48
C ALA A 814 22.93 47.95 -12.20
N ALA A 815 23.19 47.13 -13.21
CA ALA A 815 23.30 45.70 -13.09
C ALA A 815 24.55 45.21 -13.84
N TYR A 816 25.39 44.44 -13.15
CA TYR A 816 26.66 43.97 -13.63
C TYR A 816 26.72 42.44 -13.66
N LEU A 817 27.28 41.89 -14.74
CA LEU A 817 27.78 40.51 -14.80
C LEU A 817 29.30 40.55 -14.56
N TYR A 818 29.77 39.74 -13.66
CA TYR A 818 31.20 39.51 -13.47
C TYR A 818 31.59 38.13 -13.93
N PHE A 819 32.46 38.05 -14.90
CA PHE A 819 33.02 36.79 -15.44
C PHE A 819 34.36 36.50 -14.80
N PHE A 820 34.45 35.39 -14.05
CA PHE A 820 35.70 35.00 -13.40
C PHE A 820 36.79 34.62 -14.40
N ASP A 821 36.45 34.10 -15.57
CA ASP A 821 37.39 33.81 -16.63
C ASP A 821 37.70 35.08 -17.42
N GLY A 822 38.93 35.60 -17.31
CA GLY A 822 39.38 36.83 -17.92
C GLY A 822 39.05 38.13 -17.15
N GLN A 823 38.47 38.07 -15.96
CA GLN A 823 38.16 39.22 -15.05
C GLN A 823 37.31 40.32 -15.72
N HIS A 824 36.34 39.95 -16.53
CA HIS A 824 35.56 40.86 -17.34
C HIS A 824 34.32 41.35 -16.58
N ILE A 825 34.03 42.64 -16.66
CA ILE A 825 32.84 43.28 -16.14
C ILE A 825 31.96 43.72 -17.30
N CYS A 826 30.71 43.31 -17.30
CA CYS A 826 29.72 43.65 -18.30
C CYS A 826 28.50 44.30 -17.69
N GLN A 827 28.23 45.57 -18.05
CA GLN A 827 27.03 46.27 -17.60
C GLN A 827 25.86 45.95 -18.54
N ILE A 828 24.74 45.53 -17.96
CA ILE A 828 23.49 45.26 -18.66
C ILE A 828 22.55 46.45 -18.55
N ASN A 829 21.97 46.90 -19.68
CA ASN A 829 20.99 47.96 -19.68
C ASN A 829 19.61 47.38 -19.29
N THR A 830 19.03 47.80 -18.18
CA THR A 830 17.75 47.31 -17.64
C THR A 830 16.52 48.08 -18.15
N LYS A 831 16.68 49.01 -19.10
CA LYS A 831 15.61 49.90 -19.56
C LYS A 831 14.94 49.52 -20.89
N GLU A 832 15.45 48.54 -21.63
CA GLU A 832 14.86 48.11 -22.91
C GLU A 832 13.76 47.07 -22.64
N GLY A 833 12.60 47.17 -23.35
CA GLY A 833 11.43 46.30 -23.23
C GLY A 833 11.73 44.80 -23.53
N LEU A 834 10.89 43.87 -23.03
CA LEU A 834 11.00 42.42 -23.37
C LEU A 834 10.82 42.21 -24.85
#